data_adcc49af208a303024d686792acaa8f2
#
_entry.id   adcc49af208a303024d686792acaa8f2
#
_cell.length_a   1.000
_cell.length_b   1.000
_cell.length_c   1.000
_cell.angle_alpha   90.00
_cell.angle_beta   90.00
_cell.angle_gamma   90.00
#
_symmetry.space_group_name_H-M   'P 1'
#
loop_
_entity.id
_entity.type
_entity.pdbx_description
1 polymer ?
#
loop_
_entity_poly.entity_id
_entity_poly.type
_entity_poly.pdbx_seq_one_letter_code
_entity_poly.pdbx_strand_id
1 'polypeptide(L)'
;MKKTKRNAVLVIIAFLLILGVAIYTAIFGVADRGKVEYIKLGLDLKGGLSVTYEIQEDDYSDKDLEDTKYKIEQRVEAYTNEYSVYEDGDKKITAEIPGVTNADEILNALNIEGKLEFLDPDNYTKWSQGQEYEAALTGDDIKNATAGIDSDNGNDNVVQLAFTDEGAQKFADVTAANVGNIVYIIYDNKVVSAPTVQSAITGGSAEINKIGSYEEAEQLATTIRIGALPLTLKQVRSNIVGATLGSDAISTSLKAGAIGIALVFLIMIIVFRIPGLVASFALAFYTILDLLVLNLFNVTLTLPGIAGVILSVGMAVDANVIIFTRIKEELADGKSVKQAVKGGFHNALSAIIDGNVTTLIAALVLGIFGTGTIKGFAITLAIGVVLSVFTALAVSQSLLTALVNLGVTDAKYFGVAREPKKTNFVKAGKFCMLGSLIVIIACFCMMPVNNKSKGSPLNFSVEFAGGTSLTVGFDKEYSLSEAEKDIVPVIAEAAGIGEAGISVQTVSGTNEIVFKMPELSDDGTDDSQMSKVRSALTDKLGADVKEANVISGSVSSEMSKNAIFSVILAAILMLIYIAIRFHDVKFGASAVIALLHDVAMVFCLYIILRLTVGNTCIACLLTIVGYSINATIIIFDRVRENIGVMKPKKATYKDIVNLSINQTFSRTIYTSLTTFVTIFVLYIMGVASIKEFALTLMAGIIIGAYSSVSVSYTHLRAHETAAN
;
A
#
# COMPACT_ATOMS: atom_id res chain seq x y z
N MET A 1 -19.86 22.92 -43.87
CA MET A 1 -19.92 23.59 -42.53
C MET A 1 -21.01 23.06 -41.62
N LYS A 2 -22.28 22.93 -42.06
CA LYS A 2 -23.36 22.43 -41.17
C LYS A 2 -23.12 21.00 -40.60
N LYS A 3 -22.59 20.03 -41.39
CA LYS A 3 -22.33 18.65 -40.97
C LYS A 3 -21.24 18.56 -39.87
N THR A 4 -20.15 19.34 -39.99
CA THR A 4 -19.06 19.37 -39.02
C THR A 4 -19.51 19.97 -37.67
N LYS A 5 -20.32 21.04 -37.69
CA LYS A 5 -20.89 21.62 -36.47
C LYS A 5 -21.87 20.64 -35.78
N ARG A 6 -22.70 19.96 -36.56
CA ARG A 6 -23.62 18.94 -36.02
C ARG A 6 -22.88 17.80 -35.33
N ASN A 7 -21.82 17.29 -35.96
CA ASN A 7 -20.99 16.24 -35.38
C ASN A 7 -20.28 16.72 -34.07
N ALA A 8 -19.83 17.99 -34.03
CA ALA A 8 -19.23 18.55 -32.83
C ALA A 8 -20.23 18.64 -31.66
N VAL A 9 -21.46 19.07 -31.92
CA VAL A 9 -22.53 19.06 -30.90
C VAL A 9 -22.81 17.64 -30.43
N LEU A 10 -22.90 16.66 -31.34
CA LEU A 10 -23.13 15.26 -30.98
C LEU A 10 -22.03 14.70 -30.09
N VAL A 11 -20.75 15.05 -30.33
CA VAL A 11 -19.63 14.63 -29.46
C VAL A 11 -19.78 15.19 -28.04
N ILE A 12 -20.12 16.46 -27.91
CA ILE A 12 -20.32 17.09 -26.58
C ILE A 12 -21.51 16.46 -25.86
N ILE A 13 -22.63 16.26 -26.55
CA ILE A 13 -23.82 15.62 -25.97
C ILE A 13 -23.49 14.18 -25.55
N ALA A 14 -22.82 13.40 -26.42
CA ALA A 14 -22.40 12.05 -26.10
C ALA A 14 -21.49 12.01 -24.87
N PHE A 15 -20.52 12.92 -24.77
CA PHE A 15 -19.65 13.02 -23.59
C PHE A 15 -20.46 13.34 -22.32
N LEU A 16 -21.37 14.31 -22.36
CA LEU A 16 -22.19 14.66 -21.21
C LEU A 16 -23.11 13.51 -20.78
N LEU A 17 -23.65 12.75 -21.75
CA LEU A 17 -24.44 11.57 -21.48
C LEU A 17 -23.57 10.46 -20.81
N ILE A 18 -22.39 10.18 -21.36
CA ILE A 18 -21.46 9.19 -20.79
C ILE A 18 -21.03 9.62 -19.38
N LEU A 19 -20.69 10.89 -19.18
CA LEU A 19 -20.36 11.43 -17.87
C LEU A 19 -21.55 11.30 -16.90
N GLY A 20 -22.76 11.63 -17.35
CA GLY A 20 -23.98 11.49 -16.54
C GLY A 20 -24.27 10.04 -16.15
N VAL A 21 -24.11 9.11 -17.08
CA VAL A 21 -24.23 7.67 -16.79
C VAL A 21 -23.15 7.21 -15.83
N ALA A 22 -21.90 7.65 -16.01
CA ALA A 22 -20.81 7.31 -15.11
C ALA A 22 -21.06 7.83 -13.68
N ILE A 23 -21.52 9.07 -13.53
CA ILE A 23 -21.92 9.65 -12.23
C ILE A 23 -23.08 8.84 -11.63
N TYR A 24 -24.12 8.55 -12.42
CA TYR A 24 -25.25 7.76 -11.96
C TYR A 24 -24.80 6.38 -11.45
N THR A 25 -23.96 5.69 -12.22
CA THR A 25 -23.42 4.38 -11.84
C THR A 25 -22.58 4.46 -10.58
N ALA A 26 -21.76 5.51 -10.44
CA ALA A 26 -20.91 5.70 -9.25
C ALA A 26 -21.73 5.94 -7.96
N ILE A 27 -22.89 6.61 -8.07
CA ILE A 27 -23.75 6.94 -6.91
C ILE A 27 -24.74 5.82 -6.60
N PHE A 28 -25.42 5.28 -7.61
CA PHE A 28 -26.57 4.37 -7.42
C PHE A 28 -26.22 2.92 -7.73
N GLY A 29 -25.14 2.66 -8.47
CA GLY A 29 -24.82 1.33 -8.99
C GLY A 29 -25.71 0.92 -10.17
N VAL A 30 -25.33 -0.17 -10.83
CA VAL A 30 -26.14 -0.86 -11.84
C VAL A 30 -26.01 -2.37 -11.60
N ALA A 31 -27.12 -3.07 -11.34
CA ALA A 31 -27.13 -4.50 -11.05
C ALA A 31 -26.13 -4.92 -9.95
N ASP A 32 -26.17 -4.23 -8.82
CA ASP A 32 -25.31 -4.43 -7.64
C ASP A 32 -23.79 -4.24 -7.89
N ARG A 33 -23.44 -3.47 -8.94
CA ARG A 33 -22.05 -3.14 -9.28
C ARG A 33 -21.88 -1.66 -9.55
N GLY A 34 -20.63 -1.21 -9.46
CA GLY A 34 -20.25 0.14 -9.86
C GLY A 34 -20.53 1.24 -8.82
N LYS A 35 -21.25 0.97 -7.73
CA LYS A 35 -21.45 1.94 -6.66
C LYS A 35 -20.11 2.12 -5.91
N VAL A 36 -19.72 3.37 -5.71
CA VAL A 36 -18.43 3.70 -5.03
C VAL A 36 -18.37 3.10 -3.61
N GLU A 37 -19.52 2.99 -2.95
CA GLU A 37 -19.64 2.39 -1.62
C GLU A 37 -19.25 0.89 -1.60
N TYR A 38 -19.28 0.20 -2.75
CA TYR A 38 -18.93 -1.22 -2.86
C TYR A 38 -17.45 -1.45 -3.19
N ILE A 39 -16.62 -0.39 -3.22
CA ILE A 39 -15.18 -0.55 -3.34
C ILE A 39 -14.68 -1.27 -2.08
N LYS A 40 -13.97 -2.38 -2.27
CA LYS A 40 -13.37 -3.12 -1.16
C LYS A 40 -12.34 -2.24 -0.45
N LEU A 41 -12.48 -2.11 0.86
CA LEU A 41 -11.55 -1.37 1.70
C LEU A 41 -10.56 -2.34 2.32
N GLY A 42 -9.28 -1.97 2.33
CA GLY A 42 -8.23 -2.72 3.00
C GLY A 42 -8.32 -2.58 4.52
N LEU A 43 -7.52 -3.39 5.19
CA LEU A 43 -7.45 -3.46 6.65
C LEU A 43 -7.17 -2.09 7.29
N ASP A 44 -6.28 -1.32 6.69
CA ASP A 44 -5.88 0.03 7.12
C ASP A 44 -6.99 1.09 7.02
N LEU A 45 -8.06 0.80 6.26
CA LEU A 45 -9.23 1.68 6.10
C LEU A 45 -10.48 1.18 6.82
N LYS A 46 -10.64 -0.11 6.98
CA LYS A 46 -11.81 -0.74 7.61
C LYS A 46 -11.55 -1.12 9.06
N GLY A 47 -10.27 -1.20 9.45
CA GLY A 47 -9.83 -1.83 10.67
C GLY A 47 -9.87 -3.35 10.55
N GLY A 48 -9.41 -4.07 11.55
CA GLY A 48 -9.47 -5.53 11.61
C GLY A 48 -8.10 -6.17 11.84
N LEU A 49 -7.96 -7.42 11.40
CA LEU A 49 -6.80 -8.28 11.62
C LEU A 49 -6.18 -8.74 10.29
N SER A 50 -4.86 -8.73 10.19
CA SER A 50 -4.08 -9.48 9.20
C SER A 50 -3.06 -10.33 9.92
N VAL A 51 -3.02 -11.63 9.61
CA VAL A 51 -2.05 -12.53 10.16
C VAL A 51 -1.38 -13.34 9.05
N THR A 52 -0.05 -13.47 9.14
CA THR A 52 0.75 -14.28 8.21
C THR A 52 1.39 -15.44 8.97
N TYR A 53 1.19 -16.62 8.44
CA TYR A 53 1.77 -17.86 8.93
C TYR A 53 2.85 -18.36 7.98
N GLU A 54 3.91 -18.92 8.53
CA GLU A 54 4.96 -19.63 7.81
C GLU A 54 4.78 -21.14 8.01
N ILE A 55 4.76 -21.88 6.91
CA ILE A 55 4.67 -23.34 6.89
C ILE A 55 5.99 -23.91 7.38
N GLN A 56 5.94 -24.80 8.37
CA GLN A 56 7.14 -25.34 9.01
C GLN A 56 7.72 -26.56 8.27
N GLU A 57 6.92 -27.24 7.48
CA GLU A 57 7.36 -28.38 6.67
C GLU A 57 8.21 -27.90 5.48
N ASP A 58 9.30 -28.62 5.19
CA ASP A 58 10.16 -28.36 4.04
C ASP A 58 9.58 -28.91 2.74
N ASP A 59 8.82 -29.99 2.81
CA ASP A 59 8.18 -30.64 1.67
C ASP A 59 6.70 -30.91 2.00
N TYR A 60 5.80 -30.42 1.18
CA TYR A 60 4.36 -30.60 1.31
C TYR A 60 3.70 -30.59 -0.08
N SER A 61 2.52 -31.19 -0.19
CA SER A 61 1.80 -31.22 -1.45
C SER A 61 0.96 -29.95 -1.65
N ASP A 62 0.70 -29.59 -2.93
CA ASP A 62 -0.23 -28.50 -3.25
C ASP A 62 -1.61 -28.74 -2.63
N LYS A 63 -2.01 -30.01 -2.46
CA LYS A 63 -3.26 -30.36 -1.81
C LYS A 63 -3.27 -29.99 -0.33
N ASP A 64 -2.19 -30.30 0.41
CA ASP A 64 -2.09 -29.95 1.84
C ASP A 64 -2.14 -28.44 2.04
N LEU A 65 -1.53 -27.68 1.12
CA LEU A 65 -1.59 -26.22 1.11
C LEU A 65 -3.01 -25.71 0.88
N GLU A 66 -3.70 -26.22 -0.15
CA GLU A 66 -5.09 -25.83 -0.45
C GLU A 66 -6.05 -26.22 0.69
N ASP A 67 -5.91 -27.43 1.25
CA ASP A 67 -6.71 -27.89 2.37
C ASP A 67 -6.45 -27.06 3.63
N THR A 68 -5.20 -26.63 3.87
CA THR A 68 -4.84 -25.73 4.97
C THR A 68 -5.47 -24.35 4.79
N LYS A 69 -5.38 -23.77 3.60
CA LYS A 69 -6.03 -22.49 3.27
C LYS A 69 -7.54 -22.57 3.47
N TYR A 70 -8.18 -23.62 2.95
CA TYR A 70 -9.61 -23.84 3.10
C TYR A 70 -10.04 -23.93 4.58
N LYS A 71 -9.27 -24.63 5.42
CA LYS A 71 -9.57 -24.71 6.86
C LYS A 71 -9.37 -23.38 7.59
N ILE A 72 -8.39 -22.58 7.20
CA ILE A 72 -8.24 -21.20 7.70
C ILE A 72 -9.46 -20.35 7.28
N GLU A 73 -9.90 -20.44 6.03
CA GLU A 73 -11.10 -19.76 5.54
C GLU A 73 -12.34 -20.15 6.37
N GLN A 74 -12.55 -21.43 6.61
CA GLN A 74 -13.67 -21.92 7.42
C GLN A 74 -13.64 -21.42 8.87
N ARG A 75 -12.45 -21.27 9.47
CA ARG A 75 -12.30 -20.69 10.80
C ARG A 75 -12.66 -19.21 10.83
N VAL A 76 -12.24 -18.46 9.81
CA VAL A 76 -12.56 -17.04 9.67
C VAL A 76 -14.04 -16.81 9.36
N GLU A 77 -14.63 -17.68 8.52
CA GLU A 77 -16.04 -17.60 8.10
C GLU A 77 -17.01 -17.71 9.29
N ALA A 78 -16.59 -18.36 10.39
CA ALA A 78 -17.36 -18.39 11.63
C ALA A 78 -17.54 -17.00 12.28
N TYR A 79 -16.68 -16.04 11.97
CA TYR A 79 -16.71 -14.69 12.57
C TYR A 79 -17.14 -13.60 11.59
N THR A 80 -16.86 -13.77 10.30
CA THR A 80 -17.17 -12.76 9.28
C THR A 80 -17.29 -13.38 7.89
N ASN A 81 -18.11 -12.72 7.04
CA ASN A 81 -18.22 -13.06 5.62
C ASN A 81 -17.25 -12.26 4.73
N GLU A 82 -16.50 -11.32 5.31
CA GLU A 82 -15.51 -10.52 4.60
C GLU A 82 -14.12 -10.91 5.04
N TYR A 83 -13.45 -11.71 4.24
CA TYR A 83 -12.07 -12.15 4.48
C TYR A 83 -11.36 -12.43 3.16
N SER A 84 -10.04 -12.57 3.24
CA SER A 84 -9.19 -13.01 2.13
C SER A 84 -8.07 -13.88 2.69
N VAL A 85 -7.94 -15.10 2.21
CA VAL A 85 -6.83 -16.01 2.54
C VAL A 85 -6.06 -16.32 1.27
N TYR A 86 -4.76 -16.03 1.27
CA TYR A 86 -3.92 -16.20 0.09
C TYR A 86 -2.48 -16.54 0.44
N GLU A 87 -1.77 -17.07 -0.54
CA GLU A 87 -0.33 -17.30 -0.45
C GLU A 87 0.44 -15.99 -0.59
N ASP A 88 1.37 -15.73 0.32
CA ASP A 88 2.21 -14.53 0.35
C ASP A 88 3.69 -14.91 0.19
N GLY A 89 4.10 -15.15 -1.05
CA GLY A 89 5.42 -15.67 -1.38
C GLY A 89 5.59 -17.17 -1.09
N ASP A 90 6.83 -17.59 -0.91
CA ASP A 90 7.14 -19.00 -0.66
C ASP A 90 6.81 -19.39 0.80
N LYS A 91 6.11 -20.50 0.98
CA LYS A 91 5.80 -21.12 2.30
C LYS A 91 5.04 -20.23 3.28
N LYS A 92 4.26 -19.24 2.81
CA LYS A 92 3.49 -18.35 3.69
C LYS A 92 2.04 -18.28 3.28
N ILE A 93 1.16 -18.23 4.28
CA ILE A 93 -0.28 -18.02 4.12
C ILE A 93 -0.65 -16.77 4.92
N THR A 94 -1.32 -15.82 4.26
CA THR A 94 -1.83 -14.60 4.91
C THR A 94 -3.35 -14.64 4.93
N ALA A 95 -3.93 -14.40 6.09
CA ALA A 95 -5.35 -14.16 6.29
C ALA A 95 -5.59 -12.69 6.61
N GLU A 96 -6.39 -12.00 5.81
CA GLU A 96 -6.84 -10.63 6.03
C GLU A 96 -8.33 -10.62 6.34
N ILE A 97 -8.69 -9.99 7.46
CA ILE A 97 -10.05 -10.01 8.03
C ILE A 97 -10.45 -8.58 8.38
N PRO A 98 -10.91 -7.80 7.37
CA PRO A 98 -11.29 -6.42 7.58
C PRO A 98 -12.62 -6.29 8.33
N GLY A 99 -12.75 -5.22 9.10
CA GLY A 99 -14.00 -4.81 9.74
C GLY A 99 -14.37 -5.55 11.03
N VAL A 100 -13.47 -6.39 11.57
CA VAL A 100 -13.71 -7.08 12.84
C VAL A 100 -13.24 -6.22 14.02
N THR A 101 -13.95 -6.32 15.13
CA THR A 101 -13.65 -5.59 16.37
C THR A 101 -13.01 -6.49 17.43
N ASN A 102 -13.17 -7.80 17.31
CA ASN A 102 -12.67 -8.82 18.22
C ASN A 102 -11.44 -9.55 17.63
N ALA A 103 -10.45 -8.78 17.20
CA ALA A 103 -9.27 -9.29 16.52
C ALA A 103 -8.49 -10.35 17.33
N ASP A 104 -8.38 -10.17 18.66
CA ASP A 104 -7.66 -11.10 19.53
C ASP A 104 -8.35 -12.47 19.61
N GLU A 105 -9.69 -12.49 19.66
CA GLU A 105 -10.48 -13.74 19.67
C GLU A 105 -10.27 -14.53 18.37
N ILE A 106 -10.32 -13.83 17.23
CA ILE A 106 -10.10 -14.45 15.92
C ILE A 106 -8.66 -14.93 15.78
N LEU A 107 -7.69 -14.12 16.23
CA LEU A 107 -6.28 -14.52 16.23
C LEU A 107 -6.04 -15.77 17.04
N ASN A 108 -6.64 -15.85 18.23
CA ASN A 108 -6.59 -17.05 19.06
C ASN A 108 -7.20 -18.26 18.34
N ALA A 109 -8.38 -18.11 17.73
CA ALA A 109 -9.04 -19.18 16.99
C ALA A 109 -8.22 -19.67 15.76
N LEU A 110 -7.48 -18.77 15.12
CA LEU A 110 -6.60 -19.10 14.01
C LEU A 110 -5.31 -19.80 14.44
N ASN A 111 -4.78 -19.45 15.61
CA ASN A 111 -3.55 -20.04 16.16
C ASN A 111 -3.76 -21.43 16.78
N ILE A 112 -5.01 -21.85 16.98
CA ILE A 112 -5.35 -23.19 17.43
C ILE A 112 -5.05 -24.20 16.31
N GLU A 113 -4.23 -25.23 16.60
CA GLU A 113 -3.93 -26.30 15.64
C GLU A 113 -5.19 -27.12 15.31
N GLY A 114 -6.12 -27.22 16.27
CA GLY A 114 -7.36 -27.97 16.14
C GLY A 114 -7.16 -29.48 16.33
N LYS A 115 -6.06 -29.89 16.98
CA LYS A 115 -5.71 -31.27 17.16
C LYS A 115 -6.48 -31.89 18.35
N LEU A 116 -7.46 -32.69 18.04
CA LEU A 116 -8.21 -33.48 19.06
C LEU A 116 -7.66 -34.88 19.13
N GLU A 117 -7.32 -35.35 20.34
CA GLU A 117 -6.77 -36.67 20.61
C GLU A 117 -7.43 -37.29 21.83
N PHE A 118 -7.68 -38.60 21.77
CA PHE A 118 -8.16 -39.36 22.88
C PHE A 118 -7.04 -40.32 23.31
N LEU A 119 -6.59 -40.19 24.55
CA LEU A 119 -5.50 -40.99 25.10
C LEU A 119 -6.01 -41.89 26.22
N ASP A 120 -5.60 -43.14 26.18
CA ASP A 120 -5.68 -44.03 27.33
C ASP A 120 -4.67 -43.64 28.44
N PRO A 121 -4.74 -44.19 29.65
CA PRO A 121 -3.85 -43.82 30.75
C PRO A 121 -2.37 -44.01 30.48
N ASP A 122 -2.00 -45.05 29.71
CA ASP A 122 -0.60 -45.32 29.40
C ASP A 122 -0.02 -44.33 28.41
N ASN A 123 -0.76 -44.03 27.35
CA ASN A 123 -0.38 -43.03 26.35
C ASN A 123 -0.47 -41.58 26.90
N TYR A 124 -1.42 -41.30 27.80
CA TYR A 124 -1.44 -40.01 28.52
C TYR A 124 -0.18 -39.83 29.39
N THR A 125 0.29 -40.90 30.05
CA THR A 125 1.53 -40.82 30.84
C THR A 125 2.74 -40.52 29.96
N LYS A 126 2.84 -41.15 28.79
CA LYS A 126 3.90 -40.88 27.82
C LYS A 126 3.80 -39.44 27.30
N TRP A 127 2.60 -38.99 26.90
CA TRP A 127 2.35 -37.62 26.45
C TRP A 127 2.77 -36.58 27.52
N SER A 128 2.38 -36.77 28.76
CA SER A 128 2.72 -35.86 29.86
C SER A 128 4.22 -35.79 30.17
N GLN A 129 4.98 -36.82 29.77
CA GLN A 129 6.44 -36.90 29.91
C GLN A 129 7.19 -36.46 28.64
N GLY A 130 6.47 -36.03 27.59
CA GLY A 130 7.08 -35.66 26.32
C GLY A 130 7.70 -36.83 25.55
N GLN A 131 7.22 -38.06 25.80
CA GLN A 131 7.65 -39.26 25.11
C GLN A 131 6.74 -39.55 23.92
N GLU A 132 7.20 -40.39 23.00
CA GLU A 132 6.41 -40.83 21.86
C GLU A 132 5.18 -41.63 22.34
N TYR A 133 4.00 -41.24 21.87
CA TYR A 133 2.71 -41.82 22.24
C TYR A 133 1.84 -42.02 20.99
N GLU A 134 0.80 -42.85 21.12
CA GLU A 134 -0.17 -43.07 20.05
C GLU A 134 -1.58 -42.73 20.57
N ALA A 135 -2.26 -41.85 19.81
CA ALA A 135 -3.64 -41.50 20.12
C ALA A 135 -4.60 -42.62 19.71
N ALA A 136 -5.49 -42.99 20.62
CA ALA A 136 -6.48 -44.01 20.35
C ALA A 136 -7.54 -43.57 19.33
N LEU A 137 -7.92 -42.29 19.36
CA LEU A 137 -8.72 -41.60 18.35
C LEU A 137 -8.16 -40.21 18.13
N THR A 138 -8.44 -39.66 16.94
CA THR A 138 -8.07 -38.33 16.54
C THR A 138 -9.29 -37.53 16.06
N GLY A 139 -9.13 -36.28 15.73
CA GLY A 139 -10.17 -35.43 15.14
C GLY A 139 -10.78 -35.99 13.86
N ASP A 140 -10.03 -36.78 13.09
CA ASP A 140 -10.51 -37.41 11.85
C ASP A 140 -11.57 -38.51 12.11
N ASP A 141 -11.62 -39.06 13.32
CA ASP A 141 -12.65 -40.01 13.76
C ASP A 141 -13.97 -39.32 14.13
N ILE A 142 -14.02 -37.97 14.15
CA ILE A 142 -15.20 -37.19 14.50
C ILE A 142 -15.98 -36.83 13.22
N LYS A 143 -17.26 -37.12 13.20
CA LYS A 143 -18.19 -36.78 12.12
C LYS A 143 -18.82 -35.43 12.32
N ASN A 144 -19.12 -35.04 13.56
CA ASN A 144 -19.74 -33.77 13.91
C ASN A 144 -19.48 -33.43 15.38
N ALA A 145 -19.47 -32.13 15.68
CA ALA A 145 -19.39 -31.59 17.03
C ALA A 145 -20.40 -30.48 17.19
N THR A 146 -21.19 -30.45 18.26
CA THR A 146 -22.24 -29.46 18.53
C THR A 146 -22.21 -29.03 19.99
N ALA A 147 -22.33 -27.73 20.24
CA ALA A 147 -22.52 -27.22 21.59
C ALA A 147 -23.92 -27.61 22.13
N GLY A 148 -24.01 -27.89 23.41
CA GLY A 148 -25.23 -28.24 24.08
C GLY A 148 -25.24 -27.84 25.55
N ILE A 149 -26.36 -28.05 26.20
CA ILE A 149 -26.51 -27.91 27.65
C ILE A 149 -26.96 -29.26 28.18
N ASP A 150 -26.18 -29.86 29.08
CA ASP A 150 -26.53 -31.11 29.74
C ASP A 150 -27.51 -30.81 30.91
N SER A 151 -28.79 -31.02 30.64
CA SER A 151 -29.87 -30.81 31.60
C SER A 151 -29.89 -31.81 32.72
N ASP A 152 -29.27 -32.95 32.53
CA ASP A 152 -29.27 -34.09 33.50
C ASP A 152 -28.16 -33.90 34.55
N ASN A 153 -27.09 -33.16 34.24
CA ASN A 153 -25.95 -32.89 35.13
C ASN A 153 -25.81 -31.41 35.49
N GLY A 154 -26.87 -30.71 35.87
CA GLY A 154 -26.80 -29.35 36.45
C GLY A 154 -26.79 -28.21 35.47
N ASN A 155 -27.19 -28.41 34.23
CA ASN A 155 -27.11 -27.43 33.11
C ASN A 155 -25.67 -27.02 32.74
N ASP A 156 -24.73 -27.94 32.80
CA ASP A 156 -23.38 -27.71 32.34
C ASP A 156 -23.34 -27.51 30.81
N ASN A 157 -22.49 -26.57 30.35
CA ASN A 157 -22.21 -26.45 28.95
C ASN A 157 -21.34 -27.61 28.47
N VAL A 158 -21.72 -28.23 27.34
CA VAL A 158 -21.05 -29.42 26.81
C VAL A 158 -20.82 -29.31 25.32
N VAL A 159 -19.81 -30.03 24.81
CA VAL A 159 -19.67 -30.30 23.38
C VAL A 159 -20.01 -31.75 23.13
N GLN A 160 -21.06 -32.00 22.35
CA GLN A 160 -21.49 -33.30 21.91
C GLN A 160 -20.73 -33.71 20.66
N LEU A 161 -20.02 -34.81 20.71
CA LEU A 161 -19.25 -35.42 19.63
C LEU A 161 -20.03 -36.58 19.01
N ALA A 162 -20.18 -36.59 17.70
CA ALA A 162 -20.65 -37.73 16.94
C ALA A 162 -19.48 -38.29 16.11
N PHE A 163 -19.19 -39.58 16.26
CA PHE A 163 -18.08 -40.23 15.57
C PHE A 163 -18.47 -40.67 14.15
N THR A 164 -17.47 -40.86 13.30
CA THR A 164 -17.60 -41.64 12.05
C THR A 164 -17.89 -43.11 12.37
N ASP A 165 -18.28 -43.91 11.38
CA ASP A 165 -18.54 -45.35 11.62
C ASP A 165 -17.27 -46.07 12.11
N GLU A 166 -16.09 -45.71 11.56
CA GLU A 166 -14.80 -46.24 12.00
C GLU A 166 -14.42 -45.70 13.39
N GLY A 167 -14.60 -44.41 13.62
CA GLY A 167 -14.35 -43.75 14.91
C GLY A 167 -15.24 -44.33 16.03
N ALA A 168 -16.51 -44.61 15.74
CA ALA A 168 -17.43 -45.23 16.68
C ALA A 168 -16.93 -46.64 17.13
N GLN A 169 -16.41 -47.43 16.18
CA GLN A 169 -15.83 -48.72 16.50
C GLN A 169 -14.56 -48.58 17.35
N LYS A 170 -13.63 -47.71 16.97
CA LYS A 170 -12.42 -47.43 17.76
C LYS A 170 -12.78 -46.93 19.16
N PHE A 171 -13.76 -46.04 19.28
CA PHE A 171 -14.20 -45.54 20.59
C PHE A 171 -14.83 -46.62 21.47
N ALA A 172 -15.62 -47.52 20.87
CA ALA A 172 -16.16 -48.66 21.56
C ALA A 172 -15.05 -49.60 22.09
N ASP A 173 -14.03 -49.85 21.26
CA ASP A 173 -12.89 -50.72 21.64
C ASP A 173 -12.06 -50.09 22.77
N VAL A 174 -11.77 -48.77 22.65
CA VAL A 174 -11.02 -48.02 23.67
C VAL A 174 -11.78 -47.98 25.00
N THR A 175 -13.08 -47.65 24.94
CA THR A 175 -13.90 -47.59 26.16
C THR A 175 -14.09 -48.97 26.77
N ALA A 176 -14.21 -50.05 25.98
CA ALA A 176 -14.27 -51.43 26.49
C ALA A 176 -12.97 -51.85 27.19
N ALA A 177 -11.81 -51.49 26.64
CA ALA A 177 -10.50 -51.75 27.21
C ALA A 177 -10.20 -50.96 28.50
N ASN A 178 -10.84 -49.80 28.68
CA ASN A 178 -10.58 -48.88 29.77
C ASN A 178 -11.73 -48.73 30.76
N VAL A 179 -12.61 -49.71 30.92
CA VAL A 179 -13.68 -49.67 31.94
C VAL A 179 -13.07 -49.54 33.34
N GLY A 180 -13.52 -48.53 34.08
CA GLY A 180 -12.98 -48.17 35.40
C GLY A 180 -11.76 -47.23 35.36
N ASN A 181 -11.16 -46.99 34.20
CA ASN A 181 -10.04 -46.10 33.99
C ASN A 181 -10.50 -44.74 33.37
N ILE A 182 -9.59 -43.79 33.31
CA ILE A 182 -9.81 -42.49 32.72
C ILE A 182 -9.39 -42.53 31.24
N VAL A 183 -10.22 -41.99 30.36
CA VAL A 183 -9.82 -41.65 28.98
C VAL A 183 -9.67 -40.13 28.92
N TYR A 184 -8.48 -39.70 28.53
CA TYR A 184 -8.16 -38.27 28.47
C TYR A 184 -8.49 -37.71 27.07
N ILE A 185 -9.27 -36.65 27.03
CA ILE A 185 -9.55 -35.93 25.83
C ILE A 185 -8.64 -34.71 25.83
N ILE A 186 -7.72 -34.68 24.90
CA ILE A 186 -6.72 -33.59 24.73
C ILE A 186 -7.06 -32.82 23.48
N TYR A 187 -7.09 -31.52 23.65
CA TYR A 187 -7.28 -30.58 22.55
C TYR A 187 -6.17 -29.54 22.59
N ASP A 188 -5.37 -29.43 21.52
CA ASP A 188 -4.23 -28.51 21.40
C ASP A 188 -3.32 -28.54 22.65
N ASN A 189 -2.82 -29.74 23.00
CA ASN A 189 -1.95 -29.97 24.14
C ASN A 189 -2.54 -29.55 25.52
N LYS A 190 -3.86 -29.40 25.62
CA LYS A 190 -4.56 -29.17 26.89
C LYS A 190 -5.56 -30.31 27.16
N VAL A 191 -5.61 -30.79 28.38
CA VAL A 191 -6.65 -31.75 28.79
C VAL A 191 -7.97 -30.99 28.94
N VAL A 192 -8.90 -31.19 28.01
CA VAL A 192 -10.24 -30.59 28.04
C VAL A 192 -11.26 -31.39 28.80
N SER A 193 -11.08 -32.73 28.88
CA SER A 193 -11.91 -33.61 29.68
C SER A 193 -11.14 -34.90 30.07
N ALA A 194 -11.48 -35.45 31.18
CA ALA A 194 -10.87 -36.69 31.70
C ALA A 194 -11.94 -37.60 32.38
N PRO A 195 -12.94 -38.07 31.62
CA PRO A 195 -14.00 -38.90 32.16
C PRO A 195 -13.50 -40.30 32.53
N THR A 196 -14.04 -40.84 33.65
CA THR A 196 -13.88 -42.27 33.98
C THR A 196 -14.90 -43.09 33.18
N VAL A 197 -14.44 -44.07 32.45
CA VAL A 197 -15.28 -44.94 31.64
C VAL A 197 -16.11 -45.87 32.56
N GLN A 198 -17.43 -45.72 32.57
CA GLN A 198 -18.33 -46.53 33.38
C GLN A 198 -18.64 -47.87 32.71
N SER A 199 -18.78 -47.89 31.41
CA SER A 199 -19.05 -49.05 30.57
C SER A 199 -18.58 -48.77 29.14
N ALA A 200 -18.46 -49.83 28.33
CA ALA A 200 -18.17 -49.68 26.90
C ALA A 200 -19.27 -48.83 26.23
N ILE A 201 -18.87 -47.83 25.49
CA ILE A 201 -19.75 -46.89 24.79
C ILE A 201 -19.84 -47.28 23.31
N THR A 202 -20.94 -47.93 22.93
CA THR A 202 -21.18 -48.39 21.53
C THR A 202 -22.10 -47.49 20.74
N GLY A 203 -22.57 -46.40 21.35
CA GLY A 203 -23.57 -45.49 20.76
C GLY A 203 -23.02 -44.52 19.71
N GLY A 204 -21.72 -44.47 19.44
CA GLY A 204 -21.09 -43.61 18.44
C GLY A 204 -21.13 -42.11 18.81
N SER A 205 -21.25 -41.76 20.10
CA SER A 205 -21.24 -40.41 20.59
C SER A 205 -20.51 -40.30 21.94
N ALA A 206 -19.93 -39.10 22.20
CA ALA A 206 -19.32 -38.75 23.49
C ALA A 206 -19.65 -37.24 23.80
N GLU A 207 -19.37 -36.85 25.05
CA GLU A 207 -19.53 -35.49 25.49
C GLU A 207 -18.28 -34.97 26.19
N ILE A 208 -17.89 -33.74 25.86
CA ILE A 208 -16.89 -32.98 26.60
C ILE A 208 -17.64 -32.04 27.56
N ASN A 209 -17.51 -32.30 28.87
CA ASN A 209 -18.29 -31.61 29.89
C ASN A 209 -17.47 -30.52 30.60
N LYS A 210 -18.16 -29.68 31.41
CA LYS A 210 -17.57 -28.66 32.27
C LYS A 210 -16.87 -27.53 31.49
N ILE A 211 -17.46 -27.11 30.39
CA ILE A 211 -16.99 -25.93 29.64
C ILE A 211 -17.58 -24.68 30.29
N GLY A 212 -16.76 -23.63 30.47
CA GLY A 212 -17.10 -22.48 31.28
C GLY A 212 -18.35 -21.70 30.78
N SER A 213 -18.47 -21.50 29.49
CA SER A 213 -19.61 -20.78 28.87
C SER A 213 -20.15 -21.54 27.65
N TYR A 214 -21.39 -21.23 27.26
CA TYR A 214 -21.96 -21.76 26.02
C TYR A 214 -21.21 -21.27 24.78
N GLU A 215 -20.69 -20.04 24.82
CA GLU A 215 -19.85 -19.46 23.74
C GLU A 215 -18.54 -20.25 23.59
N GLU A 216 -17.87 -20.58 24.67
CA GLU A 216 -16.68 -21.45 24.64
C GLU A 216 -16.99 -22.85 24.10
N ALA A 217 -18.14 -23.40 24.46
CA ALA A 217 -18.59 -24.71 23.94
C ALA A 217 -18.84 -24.64 22.42
N GLU A 218 -19.44 -23.54 21.93
CA GLU A 218 -19.71 -23.33 20.51
C GLU A 218 -18.42 -23.14 19.71
N GLN A 219 -17.46 -22.38 20.21
CA GLN A 219 -16.13 -22.20 19.61
C GLN A 219 -15.38 -23.53 19.54
N LEU A 220 -15.32 -24.29 20.63
CA LEU A 220 -14.68 -25.60 20.67
C LEU A 220 -15.34 -26.56 19.70
N ALA A 221 -16.68 -26.64 19.67
CA ALA A 221 -17.42 -27.48 18.74
C ALA A 221 -17.14 -27.14 17.29
N THR A 222 -17.08 -25.85 16.98
CA THR A 222 -16.78 -25.35 15.63
C THR A 222 -15.38 -25.75 15.21
N THR A 223 -14.37 -25.52 16.06
CA THR A 223 -12.98 -25.85 15.74
C THR A 223 -12.75 -27.37 15.61
N ILE A 224 -13.38 -28.17 16.47
CA ILE A 224 -13.34 -29.66 16.34
C ILE A 224 -13.98 -30.08 15.00
N ARG A 225 -15.08 -29.49 14.61
CA ARG A 225 -15.78 -29.77 13.34
C ARG A 225 -14.96 -29.42 12.10
N ILE A 226 -14.20 -28.33 12.13
CA ILE A 226 -13.28 -27.92 11.06
C ILE A 226 -12.06 -28.86 11.02
N GLY A 227 -11.61 -29.32 12.19
CA GLY A 227 -10.50 -30.28 12.37
C GLY A 227 -9.12 -29.63 12.29
N ALA A 228 -8.10 -30.46 12.47
CA ALA A 228 -6.69 -30.02 12.48
C ALA A 228 -6.23 -29.53 11.11
N LEU A 229 -5.31 -28.58 11.13
CA LEU A 229 -4.63 -28.10 9.93
C LEU A 229 -3.70 -29.20 9.39
N PRO A 230 -3.69 -29.48 8.07
CA PRO A 230 -2.76 -30.44 7.47
C PRO A 230 -1.29 -30.03 7.61
N LEU A 231 -1.01 -28.73 7.63
CA LEU A 231 0.33 -28.18 7.76
C LEU A 231 0.50 -27.47 9.10
N THR A 232 1.69 -27.59 9.68
CA THR A 232 2.07 -26.88 10.90
C THR A 232 2.39 -25.41 10.56
N LEU A 233 1.66 -24.51 11.17
CA LEU A 233 1.77 -23.09 10.92
C LEU A 233 2.43 -22.36 12.10
N LYS A 234 3.39 -21.50 11.80
CA LYS A 234 3.99 -20.58 12.76
C LYS A 234 3.62 -19.15 12.40
N GLN A 235 2.99 -18.44 13.31
CA GLN A 235 2.74 -17.01 13.14
C GLN A 235 4.06 -16.25 13.05
N VAL A 236 4.22 -15.49 11.97
CA VAL A 236 5.44 -14.68 11.70
C VAL A 236 5.15 -13.19 11.56
N ARG A 237 3.86 -12.84 11.43
CA ARG A 237 3.40 -11.47 11.39
C ARG A 237 1.96 -11.37 11.87
N SER A 238 1.65 -10.39 12.71
CA SER A 238 0.29 -9.93 12.95
C SER A 238 0.19 -8.41 12.82
N ASN A 239 -0.95 -7.95 12.33
CA ASN A 239 -1.27 -6.54 12.21
C ASN A 239 -2.73 -6.34 12.60
N ILE A 240 -2.98 -5.64 13.70
CA ILE A 240 -4.31 -5.29 14.16
C ILE A 240 -4.48 -3.79 14.03
N VAL A 241 -5.51 -3.37 13.31
CA VAL A 241 -5.84 -1.97 13.03
C VAL A 241 -7.21 -1.64 13.59
N GLY A 242 -7.29 -0.59 14.41
CA GLY A 242 -8.55 -0.11 14.95
C GLY A 242 -9.42 0.57 13.88
N ALA A 243 -10.72 0.34 13.92
CA ALA A 243 -11.69 0.88 12.96
C ALA A 243 -11.76 2.42 12.93
N THR A 244 -11.45 3.09 14.03
CA THR A 244 -11.46 4.56 14.15
C THR A 244 -10.41 5.21 13.25
N LEU A 245 -9.21 4.64 13.16
CA LEU A 245 -8.13 5.14 12.32
C LEU A 245 -8.53 5.17 10.83
N GLY A 246 -9.18 4.12 10.37
CA GLY A 246 -9.59 3.99 8.97
C GLY A 246 -10.71 4.96 8.58
N SER A 247 -11.73 5.13 9.42
CA SER A 247 -12.85 6.05 9.15
C SER A 247 -12.39 7.50 9.05
N ASP A 248 -11.48 7.93 9.93
CA ASP A 248 -10.89 9.26 9.91
C ASP A 248 -10.04 9.47 8.66
N ALA A 249 -9.25 8.46 8.29
CA ALA A 249 -8.44 8.49 7.09
C ALA A 249 -9.27 8.65 5.81
N ILE A 250 -10.37 7.91 5.66
CA ILE A 250 -11.29 8.03 4.52
C ILE A 250 -11.90 9.44 4.45
N SER A 251 -12.48 9.90 5.57
CA SER A 251 -13.16 11.21 5.63
C SER A 251 -12.22 12.35 5.28
N THR A 252 -11.04 12.38 5.88
CA THR A 252 -10.04 13.44 5.65
C THR A 252 -9.47 13.38 4.24
N SER A 253 -9.19 12.17 3.72
CA SER A 253 -8.64 11.99 2.37
C SER A 253 -9.64 12.35 1.27
N LEU A 254 -10.93 12.03 1.43
CA LEU A 254 -11.97 12.45 0.49
C LEU A 254 -12.10 13.97 0.43
N LYS A 255 -12.09 14.64 1.58
CA LYS A 255 -12.09 16.12 1.64
C LYS A 255 -10.84 16.70 0.98
N ALA A 256 -9.67 16.12 1.28
CA ALA A 256 -8.40 16.53 0.67
C ALA A 256 -8.42 16.35 -0.86
N GLY A 257 -8.90 15.21 -1.33
CA GLY A 257 -9.06 14.93 -2.76
C GLY A 257 -9.98 15.93 -3.46
N ALA A 258 -11.15 16.21 -2.89
CA ALA A 258 -12.10 17.18 -3.46
C ALA A 258 -11.50 18.60 -3.54
N ILE A 259 -10.82 19.06 -2.48
CA ILE A 259 -10.16 20.37 -2.46
C ILE A 259 -8.99 20.37 -3.44
N GLY A 260 -8.18 19.30 -3.49
CA GLY A 260 -7.07 19.17 -4.43
C GLY A 260 -7.54 19.27 -5.89
N ILE A 261 -8.59 18.53 -6.26
CA ILE A 261 -9.21 18.59 -7.59
C ILE A 261 -9.71 20.01 -7.92
N ALA A 262 -10.41 20.66 -6.99
CA ALA A 262 -10.91 22.02 -7.19
C ALA A 262 -9.77 23.04 -7.44
N LEU A 263 -8.67 22.92 -6.68
CA LEU A 263 -7.49 23.78 -6.88
C LEU A 263 -6.81 23.51 -8.23
N VAL A 264 -6.71 22.24 -8.64
CA VAL A 264 -6.18 21.88 -9.96
C VAL A 264 -7.07 22.44 -11.08
N PHE A 265 -8.40 22.36 -10.97
CA PHE A 265 -9.31 22.99 -11.93
C PHE A 265 -9.06 24.49 -12.04
N LEU A 266 -8.93 25.16 -10.91
CA LEU A 266 -8.66 26.59 -10.86
C LEU A 266 -7.33 26.94 -11.57
N ILE A 267 -6.26 26.21 -11.27
CA ILE A 267 -4.95 26.40 -11.91
C ILE A 267 -5.06 26.20 -13.43
N MET A 268 -5.70 25.10 -13.86
CA MET A 268 -5.85 24.78 -15.27
C MET A 268 -6.64 25.84 -16.04
N ILE A 269 -7.74 26.33 -15.48
CA ILE A 269 -8.56 27.37 -16.11
C ILE A 269 -7.81 28.69 -16.19
N ILE A 270 -7.10 29.09 -15.13
CA ILE A 270 -6.32 30.36 -15.11
C ILE A 270 -5.18 30.31 -16.13
N VAL A 271 -4.43 29.19 -16.16
CA VAL A 271 -3.22 29.07 -16.99
C VAL A 271 -3.55 28.78 -18.44
N PHE A 272 -4.51 27.90 -18.72
CA PHE A 272 -4.80 27.40 -20.07
C PHE A 272 -6.15 27.86 -20.65
N ARG A 273 -6.99 28.55 -19.86
CA ARG A 273 -8.29 29.11 -20.31
C ARG A 273 -9.24 28.03 -20.83
N ILE A 274 -9.70 28.10 -22.10
CA ILE A 274 -10.63 27.12 -22.69
C ILE A 274 -10.05 25.68 -22.72
N PRO A 275 -8.81 25.43 -23.18
CA PRO A 275 -8.18 24.12 -23.00
C PRO A 275 -8.18 23.66 -21.53
N GLY A 276 -7.91 24.56 -20.58
CA GLY A 276 -7.95 24.25 -19.15
C GLY A 276 -9.34 23.84 -18.66
N LEU A 277 -10.38 24.49 -19.14
CA LEU A 277 -11.77 24.10 -18.86
C LEU A 277 -12.07 22.69 -19.40
N VAL A 278 -11.63 22.38 -20.63
CA VAL A 278 -11.76 21.05 -21.22
C VAL A 278 -11.04 20.00 -20.39
N ALA A 279 -9.81 20.29 -19.95
CA ALA A 279 -9.06 19.39 -19.07
C ALA A 279 -9.76 19.16 -17.73
N SER A 280 -10.41 20.18 -17.16
CA SER A 280 -11.18 20.05 -15.92
C SER A 280 -12.35 19.06 -16.08
N PHE A 281 -13.08 19.10 -17.19
CA PHE A 281 -14.12 18.14 -17.51
C PHE A 281 -13.55 16.72 -17.74
N ALA A 282 -12.43 16.62 -18.45
CA ALA A 282 -11.75 15.35 -18.67
C ALA A 282 -11.22 14.76 -17.36
N LEU A 283 -10.71 15.60 -16.44
CA LEU A 283 -10.25 15.16 -15.11
C LEU A 283 -11.42 14.75 -14.20
N ALA A 284 -12.56 15.41 -14.26
CA ALA A 284 -13.76 14.98 -13.55
C ALA A 284 -14.23 13.60 -14.05
N PHE A 285 -14.24 13.41 -15.37
CA PHE A 285 -14.52 12.10 -15.96
C PHE A 285 -13.50 11.04 -15.58
N TYR A 286 -12.22 11.38 -15.61
CA TYR A 286 -11.12 10.52 -15.17
C TYR A 286 -11.33 10.03 -13.74
N THR A 287 -11.61 10.93 -12.80
CA THR A 287 -11.78 10.58 -11.38
C THR A 287 -12.94 9.60 -11.18
N ILE A 288 -14.07 9.82 -11.86
CA ILE A 288 -15.22 8.92 -11.79
C ILE A 288 -14.89 7.57 -12.43
N LEU A 289 -14.25 7.59 -13.60
CA LEU A 289 -13.86 6.38 -14.32
C LEU A 289 -12.86 5.54 -13.52
N ASP A 290 -11.90 6.19 -12.84
CA ASP A 290 -10.92 5.51 -11.97
C ASP A 290 -11.63 4.76 -10.84
N LEU A 291 -12.55 5.42 -10.11
CA LEU A 291 -13.34 4.77 -9.06
C LEU A 291 -14.21 3.61 -9.58
N LEU A 292 -14.81 3.77 -10.77
CA LEU A 292 -15.61 2.70 -11.39
C LEU A 292 -14.73 1.50 -11.79
N VAL A 293 -13.53 1.75 -12.31
CA VAL A 293 -12.58 0.70 -12.69
C VAL A 293 -12.04 -0.03 -11.46
N LEU A 294 -11.73 0.68 -10.37
CA LEU A 294 -11.34 0.05 -9.10
C LEU A 294 -12.43 -0.90 -8.58
N ASN A 295 -13.70 -0.46 -8.63
CA ASN A 295 -14.84 -1.31 -8.25
C ASN A 295 -14.99 -2.51 -9.20
N LEU A 296 -14.91 -2.29 -10.52
CA LEU A 296 -15.09 -3.35 -11.53
C LEU A 296 -14.08 -4.49 -11.39
N PHE A 297 -12.83 -4.14 -11.11
CA PHE A 297 -11.74 -5.10 -10.92
C PHE A 297 -11.61 -5.62 -9.48
N ASN A 298 -12.55 -5.27 -8.58
CA ASN A 298 -12.52 -5.64 -7.16
C ASN A 298 -11.19 -5.27 -6.48
N VAL A 299 -10.60 -4.13 -6.85
CA VAL A 299 -9.34 -3.67 -6.26
C VAL A 299 -9.56 -3.25 -4.83
N THR A 300 -8.82 -3.82 -3.90
CA THR A 300 -8.84 -3.41 -2.50
C THR A 300 -8.15 -2.06 -2.33
N LEU A 301 -8.92 -1.06 -1.91
CA LEU A 301 -8.42 0.29 -1.66
C LEU A 301 -7.77 0.36 -0.28
N THR A 302 -6.49 0.68 -0.24
CA THR A 302 -5.68 0.82 0.98
C THR A 302 -5.40 2.29 1.28
N LEU A 303 -4.89 2.59 2.46
CA LEU A 303 -4.52 3.96 2.84
C LEU A 303 -3.47 4.58 1.89
N PRO A 304 -2.35 3.90 1.57
CA PRO A 304 -1.47 4.32 0.48
C PRO A 304 -2.18 4.33 -0.89
N GLY A 305 -3.14 3.42 -1.12
CA GLY A 305 -3.94 3.37 -2.35
C GLY A 305 -4.76 4.63 -2.57
N ILE A 306 -5.39 5.19 -1.53
CA ILE A 306 -6.08 6.49 -1.60
C ILE A 306 -5.08 7.60 -1.97
N ALA A 307 -3.91 7.61 -1.34
CA ALA A 307 -2.87 8.57 -1.69
C ALA A 307 -2.40 8.39 -3.15
N GLY A 308 -2.36 7.15 -3.66
CA GLY A 308 -2.10 6.81 -5.07
C GLY A 308 -3.16 7.38 -6.01
N VAL A 309 -4.44 7.26 -5.69
CA VAL A 309 -5.55 7.87 -6.45
C VAL A 309 -5.41 9.39 -6.48
N ILE A 310 -5.16 10.04 -5.34
CA ILE A 310 -5.00 11.51 -5.27
C ILE A 310 -3.76 11.97 -6.04
N LEU A 311 -2.65 11.23 -5.95
CA LEU A 311 -1.45 11.48 -6.73
C LEU A 311 -1.72 11.34 -8.23
N SER A 312 -2.41 10.27 -8.63
CA SER A 312 -2.72 10.00 -10.04
C SER A 312 -3.65 11.07 -10.65
N VAL A 313 -4.56 11.66 -9.86
CA VAL A 313 -5.34 12.86 -10.25
C VAL A 313 -4.41 14.03 -10.58
N GLY A 314 -3.39 14.29 -9.74
CA GLY A 314 -2.37 15.31 -10.00
C GLY A 314 -1.59 15.04 -11.29
N MET A 315 -1.21 13.77 -11.52
CA MET A 315 -0.48 13.36 -12.73
C MET A 315 -1.37 13.30 -13.98
N ALA A 316 -2.67 13.05 -13.86
CA ALA A 316 -3.60 13.01 -15.00
C ALA A 316 -3.70 14.35 -15.74
N VAL A 317 -3.37 15.43 -15.06
CA VAL A 317 -3.29 16.77 -15.67
C VAL A 317 -2.02 16.96 -16.48
N ASP A 318 -0.93 16.26 -16.15
CA ASP A 318 0.38 16.44 -16.78
C ASP A 318 0.34 16.26 -18.29
N ALA A 319 -0.31 15.21 -18.78
CA ALA A 319 -0.50 14.98 -20.22
C ALA A 319 -1.23 16.16 -20.90
N ASN A 320 -2.24 16.74 -20.25
CA ASN A 320 -2.96 17.91 -20.76
C ASN A 320 -2.08 19.18 -20.77
N VAL A 321 -1.27 19.39 -19.72
CA VAL A 321 -0.30 20.49 -19.65
C VAL A 321 0.70 20.41 -20.79
N ILE A 322 1.21 19.20 -21.07
CA ILE A 322 2.11 18.92 -22.20
C ILE A 322 1.47 19.32 -23.53
N ILE A 323 0.25 18.82 -23.79
CA ILE A 323 -0.49 19.10 -25.03
C ILE A 323 -0.76 20.61 -25.18
N PHE A 324 -1.26 21.24 -24.11
CA PHE A 324 -1.68 22.64 -24.20
C PHE A 324 -0.49 23.60 -24.32
N THR A 325 0.65 23.24 -23.75
CA THR A 325 1.88 24.00 -23.94
C THR A 325 2.33 23.91 -25.40
N ARG A 326 2.27 22.72 -26.02
CA ARG A 326 2.56 22.56 -27.45
C ARG A 326 1.56 23.32 -28.33
N ILE A 327 0.27 23.35 -27.99
CA ILE A 327 -0.72 24.18 -28.71
C ILE A 327 -0.35 25.65 -28.65
N LYS A 328 0.09 26.15 -27.49
CA LYS A 328 0.54 27.53 -27.34
C LYS A 328 1.79 27.85 -28.20
N GLU A 329 2.74 26.91 -28.28
CA GLU A 329 3.92 27.02 -29.14
C GLU A 329 3.52 27.10 -30.61
N GLU A 330 2.67 26.18 -31.09
CA GLU A 330 2.16 26.14 -32.44
C GLU A 330 1.38 27.42 -32.82
N LEU A 331 0.65 28.04 -31.89
CA LEU A 331 -0.01 29.32 -32.06
C LEU A 331 0.99 30.51 -32.15
N ALA A 332 2.06 30.44 -31.35
CA ALA A 332 3.13 31.46 -31.42
C ALA A 332 3.88 31.42 -32.76
N ASP A 333 3.99 30.25 -33.37
CA ASP A 333 4.53 30.06 -34.73
C ASP A 333 3.58 30.53 -35.85
N GLY A 334 2.43 31.13 -35.52
CA GLY A 334 1.47 31.72 -36.46
C GLY A 334 0.50 30.72 -37.10
N LYS A 335 0.42 29.49 -36.63
CA LYS A 335 -0.54 28.49 -37.12
C LYS A 335 -1.96 28.81 -36.68
N SER A 336 -2.95 28.44 -37.52
CA SER A 336 -4.37 28.57 -37.11
C SER A 336 -4.68 27.67 -35.91
N VAL A 337 -5.67 28.06 -35.08
CA VAL A 337 -6.07 27.25 -33.89
C VAL A 337 -6.36 25.79 -34.21
N LYS A 338 -6.99 25.53 -35.36
CA LYS A 338 -7.28 24.16 -35.81
C LYS A 338 -6.01 23.36 -36.10
N GLN A 339 -5.02 23.97 -36.71
CA GLN A 339 -3.70 23.35 -36.99
C GLN A 339 -2.91 23.19 -35.72
N ALA A 340 -2.91 24.20 -34.85
CA ALA A 340 -2.23 24.18 -33.55
C ALA A 340 -2.77 23.11 -32.65
N VAL A 341 -4.10 22.89 -32.54
CA VAL A 341 -4.70 21.80 -31.78
C VAL A 341 -4.26 20.45 -32.34
N LYS A 342 -4.36 20.25 -33.66
CA LYS A 342 -3.92 18.97 -34.28
C LYS A 342 -2.43 18.72 -34.08
N GLY A 343 -1.59 19.75 -34.27
CA GLY A 343 -0.14 19.65 -34.08
C GLY A 343 0.24 19.40 -32.61
N GLY A 344 -0.42 20.10 -31.67
CA GLY A 344 -0.17 19.98 -30.25
C GLY A 344 -0.39 18.56 -29.73
N PHE A 345 -1.51 17.90 -30.09
CA PHE A 345 -1.76 16.50 -29.74
C PHE A 345 -0.76 15.54 -30.39
N HIS A 346 -0.45 15.73 -31.67
CA HIS A 346 0.48 14.85 -32.39
C HIS A 346 1.91 14.95 -31.83
N ASN A 347 2.40 16.16 -31.61
CA ASN A 347 3.78 16.40 -31.16
C ASN A 347 3.99 16.11 -29.67
N ALA A 348 2.91 16.09 -28.87
CA ALA A 348 2.97 15.73 -27.46
C ALA A 348 2.93 14.22 -27.21
N LEU A 349 2.43 13.41 -28.16
CA LEU A 349 2.11 11.99 -27.97
C LEU A 349 3.30 11.18 -27.47
N SER A 350 4.46 11.35 -28.07
CA SER A 350 5.69 10.63 -27.70
C SER A 350 6.06 10.91 -26.24
N ALA A 351 6.15 12.17 -25.84
CA ALA A 351 6.54 12.54 -24.48
C ALA A 351 5.52 12.07 -23.43
N ILE A 352 4.22 12.05 -23.76
CA ILE A 352 3.17 11.54 -22.86
C ILE A 352 3.34 10.03 -22.65
N ILE A 353 3.53 9.26 -23.72
CA ILE A 353 3.71 7.80 -23.62
C ILE A 353 4.97 7.49 -22.83
N ASP A 354 6.10 8.13 -23.16
CA ASP A 354 7.39 7.87 -22.53
C ASP A 354 7.37 8.13 -21.03
N GLY A 355 6.79 9.25 -20.58
CA GLY A 355 6.69 9.59 -19.17
C GLY A 355 5.77 8.65 -18.38
N ASN A 356 4.67 8.20 -18.99
CA ASN A 356 3.73 7.30 -18.32
C ASN A 356 4.24 5.84 -18.29
N VAL A 357 4.98 5.39 -19.30
CA VAL A 357 5.62 4.06 -19.30
C VAL A 357 6.63 3.93 -18.15
N THR A 358 7.41 4.97 -17.85
CA THR A 358 8.35 4.93 -16.72
C THR A 358 7.64 4.82 -15.38
N THR A 359 6.51 5.49 -15.21
CA THR A 359 5.68 5.37 -14.00
C THR A 359 5.03 3.98 -13.91
N LEU A 360 4.59 3.41 -15.03
CA LEU A 360 4.07 2.03 -15.07
C LEU A 360 5.14 0.99 -14.72
N ILE A 361 6.39 1.18 -15.15
CA ILE A 361 7.51 0.31 -14.74
C ILE A 361 7.68 0.33 -13.22
N ALA A 362 7.67 1.52 -12.61
CA ALA A 362 7.76 1.66 -11.15
C ALA A 362 6.58 0.97 -10.44
N ALA A 363 5.35 1.20 -10.92
CA ALA A 363 4.15 0.58 -10.38
C ALA A 363 4.15 -0.95 -10.55
N LEU A 364 4.64 -1.47 -11.68
CA LEU A 364 4.76 -2.91 -11.92
C LEU A 364 5.74 -3.56 -10.92
N VAL A 365 6.92 -2.97 -10.74
CA VAL A 365 7.90 -3.48 -9.77
C VAL A 365 7.34 -3.46 -8.35
N LEU A 366 6.66 -2.37 -7.95
CA LEU A 366 5.96 -2.30 -6.67
C LEU A 366 4.83 -3.32 -6.53
N GLY A 367 4.09 -3.61 -7.60
CA GLY A 367 3.02 -4.60 -7.61
C GLY A 367 3.50 -6.04 -7.45
N ILE A 368 4.71 -6.35 -7.95
CA ILE A 368 5.32 -7.69 -7.87
C ILE A 368 6.01 -7.90 -6.51
N PHE A 369 6.81 -6.93 -6.06
CA PHE A 369 7.64 -7.07 -4.85
C PHE A 369 7.06 -6.39 -3.61
N GLY A 370 6.04 -5.56 -3.77
CA GLY A 370 5.34 -4.93 -2.66
C GLY A 370 4.42 -5.92 -1.95
N THR A 371 4.32 -5.80 -0.63
CA THR A 371 3.45 -6.61 0.22
C THR A 371 2.29 -5.80 0.79
N GLY A 372 1.18 -6.45 1.08
CA GLY A 372 0.04 -5.85 1.78
C GLY A 372 -0.44 -4.53 1.14
N THR A 373 -0.46 -3.47 1.91
CA THR A 373 -1.01 -2.15 1.53
C THR A 373 -0.28 -1.48 0.36
N ILE A 374 1.03 -1.77 0.17
CA ILE A 374 1.82 -1.22 -0.94
C ILE A 374 1.42 -1.79 -2.29
N LYS A 375 1.01 -3.06 -2.33
CA LYS A 375 0.49 -3.69 -3.55
C LYS A 375 -0.80 -2.99 -4.01
N GLY A 376 -1.68 -2.63 -3.06
CA GLY A 376 -2.86 -1.81 -3.34
C GLY A 376 -2.51 -0.45 -3.96
N PHE A 377 -1.52 0.26 -3.39
CA PHE A 377 -1.00 1.51 -3.96
C PHE A 377 -0.47 1.34 -5.40
N ALA A 378 0.31 0.31 -5.65
CA ALA A 378 0.88 0.05 -6.98
C ALA A 378 -0.21 -0.18 -8.04
N ILE A 379 -1.24 -0.95 -7.70
CA ILE A 379 -2.37 -1.23 -8.60
C ILE A 379 -3.18 0.04 -8.88
N THR A 380 -3.53 0.82 -7.85
CA THR A 380 -4.28 2.08 -8.02
C THR A 380 -3.49 3.08 -8.85
N LEU A 381 -2.18 3.20 -8.63
CA LEU A 381 -1.29 4.04 -9.41
C LEU A 381 -1.24 3.61 -10.89
N ALA A 382 -1.09 2.30 -11.16
CA ALA A 382 -1.02 1.77 -12.53
C ALA A 382 -2.34 2.02 -13.29
N ILE A 383 -3.48 1.75 -12.67
CA ILE A 383 -4.81 2.01 -13.27
C ILE A 383 -4.95 3.51 -13.55
N GLY A 384 -4.65 4.36 -12.57
CA GLY A 384 -4.73 5.80 -12.71
C GLY A 384 -3.87 6.34 -13.85
N VAL A 385 -2.64 5.84 -14.01
CA VAL A 385 -1.75 6.23 -15.12
C VAL A 385 -2.34 5.83 -16.48
N VAL A 386 -2.83 4.62 -16.64
CA VAL A 386 -3.44 4.16 -17.90
C VAL A 386 -4.67 4.99 -18.25
N LEU A 387 -5.55 5.22 -17.29
CA LEU A 387 -6.76 6.03 -17.48
C LEU A 387 -6.44 7.50 -17.76
N SER A 388 -5.39 8.04 -17.18
CA SER A 388 -4.95 9.42 -17.42
C SER A 388 -4.54 9.64 -18.88
N VAL A 389 -3.76 8.73 -19.45
CA VAL A 389 -3.36 8.75 -20.86
C VAL A 389 -4.59 8.65 -21.76
N PHE A 390 -5.49 7.72 -21.46
CA PHE A 390 -6.74 7.57 -22.22
C PHE A 390 -7.57 8.85 -22.21
N THR A 391 -7.80 9.43 -21.04
CA THR A 391 -8.64 10.64 -20.91
C THR A 391 -8.01 11.87 -21.56
N ALA A 392 -6.69 12.03 -21.47
CA ALA A 392 -5.98 13.12 -22.12
C ALA A 392 -6.02 12.98 -23.65
N LEU A 393 -5.74 11.80 -24.19
CA LEU A 393 -5.63 11.59 -25.65
C LEU A 393 -7.00 11.39 -26.33
N ALA A 394 -7.97 10.74 -25.69
CA ALA A 394 -9.26 10.49 -26.30
C ALA A 394 -10.30 11.56 -25.93
N VAL A 395 -10.48 11.84 -24.62
CA VAL A 395 -11.55 12.71 -24.15
C VAL A 395 -11.20 14.17 -24.37
N SER A 396 -10.02 14.64 -23.88
CA SER A 396 -9.61 16.05 -24.06
C SER A 396 -9.46 16.41 -25.52
N GLN A 397 -8.90 15.53 -26.36
CA GLN A 397 -8.78 15.75 -27.81
C GLN A 397 -10.13 15.90 -28.48
N SER A 398 -11.07 15.00 -28.19
CA SER A 398 -12.40 15.00 -28.78
C SER A 398 -13.17 16.26 -28.42
N LEU A 399 -13.18 16.63 -27.14
CA LEU A 399 -13.86 17.83 -26.63
C LEU A 399 -13.25 19.11 -27.20
N LEU A 400 -11.92 19.25 -27.19
CA LEU A 400 -11.24 20.45 -27.69
C LEU A 400 -11.45 20.61 -29.20
N THR A 401 -11.35 19.50 -29.95
CA THR A 401 -11.63 19.47 -31.39
C THR A 401 -13.07 19.84 -31.71
N ALA A 402 -14.04 19.38 -30.89
CA ALA A 402 -15.45 19.73 -31.03
C ALA A 402 -15.67 21.24 -30.82
N LEU A 403 -15.07 21.83 -29.78
CA LEU A 403 -15.16 23.28 -29.51
C LEU A 403 -14.59 24.10 -30.65
N VAL A 404 -13.44 23.72 -31.21
CA VAL A 404 -12.84 24.37 -32.37
C VAL A 404 -13.76 24.29 -33.59
N ASN A 405 -14.38 23.13 -33.84
CA ASN A 405 -15.34 22.94 -34.93
C ASN A 405 -16.66 23.71 -34.74
N LEU A 406 -17.03 24.06 -33.52
CA LEU A 406 -18.16 24.93 -33.20
C LEU A 406 -17.88 26.40 -33.46
N GLY A 407 -16.61 26.79 -33.57
CA GLY A 407 -16.21 28.16 -33.88
C GLY A 407 -15.35 28.87 -32.82
N VAL A 408 -14.86 28.13 -31.80
CA VAL A 408 -13.90 28.69 -30.85
C VAL A 408 -12.53 28.70 -31.49
N THR A 409 -12.24 29.70 -32.31
CA THR A 409 -11.04 29.79 -33.15
C THR A 409 -10.16 31.00 -32.87
N ASP A 410 -10.51 31.85 -31.89
CA ASP A 410 -9.69 32.99 -31.52
C ASP A 410 -8.55 32.55 -30.58
N ALA A 411 -7.31 32.85 -30.95
CA ALA A 411 -6.10 32.49 -30.20
C ALA A 411 -6.10 33.01 -28.76
N LYS A 412 -6.85 34.11 -28.49
CA LYS A 412 -6.97 34.63 -27.11
C LYS A 412 -7.57 33.66 -26.13
N TYR A 413 -8.41 32.69 -26.55
CA TYR A 413 -9.02 31.69 -25.71
C TYR A 413 -8.08 30.52 -25.37
N PHE A 414 -7.00 30.34 -26.13
CA PHE A 414 -5.98 29.31 -25.93
C PHE A 414 -4.74 29.84 -25.20
N GLY A 415 -4.54 31.17 -25.23
CA GLY A 415 -3.31 31.82 -24.82
C GLY A 415 -2.18 31.57 -25.81
N VAL A 416 -1.25 32.52 -25.89
CA VAL A 416 -0.07 32.39 -26.74
C VAL A 416 1.16 32.26 -25.87
N ALA A 417 2.12 31.41 -26.26
CA ALA A 417 3.37 31.30 -25.57
C ALA A 417 4.11 32.66 -25.55
N ARG A 418 4.65 33.03 -24.39
CA ARG A 418 5.58 34.16 -24.29
C ARG A 418 6.95 33.68 -24.71
N GLU A 419 7.72 34.58 -25.34
CA GLU A 419 9.13 34.29 -25.58
C GLU A 419 9.82 33.86 -24.28
N PRO A 420 10.55 32.74 -24.29
CA PRO A 420 11.22 32.26 -23.09
C PRO A 420 12.27 33.28 -22.63
N LYS A 421 12.30 33.57 -21.32
CA LYS A 421 13.37 34.40 -20.75
C LYS A 421 14.71 33.69 -21.01
N LYS A 422 15.70 34.44 -21.49
CA LYS A 422 17.06 33.93 -21.78
C LYS A 422 17.85 33.75 -20.47
N THR A 423 17.49 32.74 -19.66
CA THR A 423 18.20 32.38 -18.42
C THR A 423 19.32 31.40 -18.74
N ASN A 424 20.50 31.59 -18.16
CA ASN A 424 21.62 30.69 -18.37
C ASN A 424 21.62 29.55 -17.32
N PHE A 425 20.74 28.57 -17.49
CA PHE A 425 20.63 27.40 -16.62
C PHE A 425 21.90 26.56 -16.59
N VAL A 426 22.61 26.44 -17.70
CA VAL A 426 23.83 25.63 -17.81
C VAL A 426 24.96 26.17 -16.93
N LYS A 427 25.04 27.49 -16.71
CA LYS A 427 26.01 28.06 -15.76
C LYS A 427 25.58 27.81 -14.31
N ALA A 428 24.30 28.01 -14.02
CA ALA A 428 23.76 27.80 -12.67
C ALA A 428 23.82 26.32 -12.24
N GLY A 429 23.58 25.38 -13.15
CA GLY A 429 23.51 23.95 -12.84
C GLY A 429 24.80 23.37 -12.25
N LYS A 430 25.96 23.90 -12.60
CA LYS A 430 27.23 23.45 -11.96
C LYS A 430 27.28 23.79 -10.47
N PHE A 431 26.82 24.99 -10.09
CA PHE A 431 26.76 25.39 -8.69
C PHE A 431 25.67 24.63 -7.95
N CYS A 432 24.53 24.40 -8.59
CA CYS A 432 23.44 23.60 -8.05
C CYS A 432 23.90 22.15 -7.78
N MET A 433 24.55 21.50 -8.74
CA MET A 433 25.08 20.15 -8.57
C MET A 433 26.12 20.05 -7.45
N LEU A 434 27.02 21.02 -7.37
CA LEU A 434 28.01 21.05 -6.27
C LEU A 434 27.31 21.25 -4.91
N GLY A 435 26.33 22.14 -4.85
CA GLY A 435 25.55 22.38 -3.63
C GLY A 435 24.79 21.13 -3.18
N SER A 436 24.08 20.46 -4.09
CA SER A 436 23.36 19.21 -3.74
C SER A 436 24.32 18.09 -3.33
N LEU A 437 25.48 17.97 -3.98
CA LEU A 437 26.49 16.99 -3.59
C LEU A 437 27.02 17.23 -2.17
N ILE A 438 27.25 18.49 -1.81
CA ILE A 438 27.66 18.87 -0.44
C ILE A 438 26.55 18.50 0.56
N VAL A 439 25.29 18.78 0.25
CA VAL A 439 24.15 18.42 1.09
C VAL A 439 24.08 16.91 1.28
N ILE A 440 24.17 16.13 0.20
CA ILE A 440 24.15 14.67 0.25
C ILE A 440 25.28 14.16 1.16
N ILE A 441 26.52 14.60 0.94
CA ILE A 441 27.67 14.18 1.76
C ILE A 441 27.46 14.54 3.22
N ALA A 442 27.03 15.77 3.51
CA ALA A 442 26.79 16.22 4.88
C ALA A 442 25.71 15.38 5.58
N CYS A 443 24.62 15.06 4.88
CA CYS A 443 23.55 14.22 5.42
C CYS A 443 24.03 12.80 5.70
N PHE A 444 24.76 12.18 4.78
CA PHE A 444 25.31 10.84 5.01
C PHE A 444 26.35 10.83 6.16
N CYS A 445 27.11 11.91 6.35
CA CYS A 445 27.98 12.08 7.52
C CYS A 445 27.20 12.23 8.85
N MET A 446 25.90 12.57 8.82
CA MET A 446 25.07 12.56 10.02
C MET A 446 24.66 11.14 10.48
N MET A 447 24.68 10.13 9.60
CA MET A 447 24.31 8.77 10.00
C MET A 447 25.13 8.19 11.16
N PRO A 448 26.47 8.27 11.18
CA PRO A 448 27.25 7.85 12.34
C PRO A 448 26.94 8.66 13.61
N VAL A 449 26.61 9.94 13.47
CA VAL A 449 26.23 10.81 14.60
C VAL A 449 24.87 10.36 15.17
N ASN A 450 23.90 10.11 14.29
CA ASN A 450 22.60 9.57 14.68
C ASN A 450 22.75 8.22 15.39
N ASN A 451 23.62 7.35 14.88
CA ASN A 451 23.88 6.05 15.50
C ASN A 451 24.40 6.17 16.94
N LYS A 452 25.32 7.13 17.19
CA LYS A 452 25.85 7.37 18.52
C LYS A 452 24.84 8.02 19.48
N SER A 453 23.99 8.94 18.98
CA SER A 453 23.10 9.74 19.83
C SER A 453 21.69 9.13 19.97
N LYS A 454 21.26 8.32 19.01
CA LYS A 454 19.89 7.77 18.92
C LYS A 454 19.85 6.24 18.82
N GLY A 455 20.97 5.55 18.93
CA GLY A 455 21.08 4.10 18.89
C GLY A 455 20.96 3.46 17.49
N SER A 456 20.56 4.22 16.46
CA SER A 456 20.45 3.72 15.09
C SER A 456 20.73 4.82 14.07
N PRO A 457 21.38 4.52 12.92
CA PRO A 457 21.67 5.50 11.89
C PRO A 457 20.43 6.08 11.22
N LEU A 458 19.36 5.26 11.09
CA LEU A 458 18.07 5.57 10.50
C LEU A 458 16.96 5.13 11.44
N ASN A 459 15.75 5.67 11.26
CA ASN A 459 14.57 5.23 11.97
C ASN A 459 13.86 4.13 11.16
N PHE A 460 14.25 2.88 11.35
CA PHE A 460 13.61 1.76 10.66
C PHE A 460 12.22 1.47 11.22
N SER A 461 11.30 1.09 10.32
CA SER A 461 10.02 0.49 10.72
C SER A 461 10.26 -0.94 11.22
N VAL A 462 9.28 -1.51 11.94
CA VAL A 462 9.33 -2.93 12.32
C VAL A 462 9.30 -3.86 11.11
N GLU A 463 8.80 -3.41 9.99
CA GLU A 463 8.86 -4.14 8.71
C GLU A 463 10.31 -4.44 8.28
N PHE A 464 11.27 -3.57 8.63
CA PHE A 464 12.69 -3.73 8.26
C PHE A 464 13.59 -4.07 9.45
N ALA A 465 13.19 -3.74 10.66
CA ALA A 465 13.94 -4.03 11.87
C ALA A 465 13.49 -5.34 12.56
N GLY A 466 12.28 -5.78 12.33
CA GLY A 466 11.59 -6.78 13.15
C GLY A 466 11.12 -6.20 14.48
N GLY A 467 10.29 -6.93 15.20
CA GLY A 467 9.78 -6.52 16.50
C GLY A 467 8.32 -6.10 16.49
N THR A 468 7.93 -5.34 17.50
CA THR A 468 6.57 -4.85 17.71
C THR A 468 6.49 -3.34 17.60
N SER A 469 5.45 -2.83 16.93
CA SER A 469 5.11 -1.41 16.86
C SER A 469 3.67 -1.19 17.32
N LEU A 470 3.47 -0.27 18.24
CA LEU A 470 2.15 0.16 18.72
C LEU A 470 1.94 1.63 18.39
N THR A 471 0.85 1.96 17.71
CA THR A 471 0.37 3.33 17.54
C THR A 471 -0.76 3.57 18.54
N VAL A 472 -0.54 4.47 19.47
CA VAL A 472 -1.42 4.71 20.62
C VAL A 472 -1.92 6.14 20.59
N GLY A 473 -3.23 6.34 20.65
CA GLY A 473 -3.88 7.63 20.76
C GLY A 473 -4.16 7.97 22.23
N PHE A 474 -3.94 9.22 22.59
CA PHE A 474 -4.17 9.74 23.95
C PHE A 474 -5.13 10.93 23.93
N ASP A 475 -5.81 11.20 25.05
CA ASP A 475 -6.69 12.37 25.19
C ASP A 475 -5.93 13.69 25.21
N LYS A 476 -4.64 13.67 25.54
CA LYS A 476 -3.75 14.84 25.57
C LYS A 476 -2.51 14.62 24.71
N GLU A 477 -1.92 15.73 24.27
CA GLU A 477 -0.63 15.71 23.61
C GLU A 477 0.48 15.48 24.65
N TYR A 478 1.36 14.51 24.37
CA TYR A 478 2.56 14.22 25.16
C TYR A 478 3.80 14.67 24.42
N SER A 479 4.70 15.33 25.09
CA SER A 479 6.06 15.49 24.58
C SER A 479 6.83 14.15 24.62
N LEU A 480 7.89 14.05 23.82
CA LEU A 480 8.73 12.85 23.81
C LEU A 480 9.24 12.48 25.22
N SER A 481 9.68 13.48 26.00
CA SER A 481 10.22 13.28 27.35
C SER A 481 9.14 12.83 28.34
N GLU A 482 7.91 13.33 28.23
CA GLU A 482 6.79 12.88 29.06
C GLU A 482 6.39 11.45 28.71
N ALA A 483 6.35 11.10 27.43
CA ALA A 483 6.04 9.75 26.99
C ALA A 483 7.10 8.73 27.45
N GLU A 484 8.39 9.09 27.36
CA GLU A 484 9.48 8.26 27.87
C GLU A 484 9.41 8.05 29.39
N LYS A 485 8.96 9.06 30.14
CA LYS A 485 8.90 9.00 31.60
C LYS A 485 7.64 8.33 32.14
N ASP A 486 6.47 8.63 31.53
CA ASP A 486 5.17 8.28 32.10
C ASP A 486 4.55 7.02 31.46
N ILE A 487 4.89 6.72 30.19
CA ILE A 487 4.26 5.65 29.42
C ILE A 487 5.19 4.44 29.24
N VAL A 488 6.47 4.68 28.90
CA VAL A 488 7.45 3.60 28.68
C VAL A 488 7.54 2.62 29.87
N PRO A 489 7.59 3.08 31.15
CA PRO A 489 7.61 2.14 32.27
C PRO A 489 6.37 1.24 32.32
N VAL A 490 5.19 1.75 31.98
CA VAL A 490 3.93 0.98 31.96
C VAL A 490 4.00 -0.14 30.91
N ILE A 491 4.49 0.18 29.70
CA ILE A 491 4.66 -0.79 28.64
C ILE A 491 5.74 -1.83 29.02
N ALA A 492 6.86 -1.37 29.57
CA ALA A 492 7.98 -2.23 29.96
C ALA A 492 7.56 -3.26 31.02
N GLU A 493 6.83 -2.81 32.04
CA GLU A 493 6.28 -3.66 33.11
C GLU A 493 5.32 -4.69 32.53
N ALA A 494 4.35 -4.26 31.71
CA ALA A 494 3.34 -5.14 31.13
C ALA A 494 3.91 -6.18 30.15
N ALA A 495 4.90 -5.76 29.36
CA ALA A 495 5.56 -6.65 28.40
C ALA A 495 6.66 -7.52 29.03
N GLY A 496 7.11 -7.21 30.25
CA GLY A 496 8.24 -7.88 30.90
C GLY A 496 9.58 -7.65 30.19
N ILE A 497 9.77 -6.46 29.58
CA ILE A 497 11.00 -6.06 28.86
C ILE A 497 11.67 -4.86 29.53
N GLY A 498 12.94 -4.61 29.22
CA GLY A 498 13.64 -3.43 29.72
C GLY A 498 13.21 -2.14 29.01
N GLU A 499 13.06 -1.02 29.73
CA GLU A 499 12.71 0.29 29.19
C GLU A 499 13.63 0.73 28.04
N ALA A 500 14.92 0.42 28.10
CA ALA A 500 15.91 0.73 27.06
C ALA A 500 15.62 0.03 25.72
N GLY A 501 14.80 -1.01 25.72
CA GLY A 501 14.35 -1.71 24.52
C GLY A 501 13.19 -1.03 23.79
N ILE A 502 12.57 0.01 24.40
CA ILE A 502 11.41 0.71 23.86
C ILE A 502 11.83 2.04 23.26
N SER A 503 11.57 2.21 21.97
CA SER A 503 11.81 3.48 21.25
C SER A 503 10.48 4.21 21.10
N VAL A 504 10.47 5.51 21.39
CA VAL A 504 9.28 6.36 21.33
C VAL A 504 9.39 7.36 20.19
N GLN A 505 8.30 7.57 19.48
CA GLN A 505 8.20 8.56 18.42
C GLN A 505 6.83 9.26 18.51
N THR A 506 6.84 10.57 18.72
CA THR A 506 5.62 11.40 18.67
C THR A 506 5.25 11.70 17.23
N VAL A 507 3.96 11.76 16.93
CA VAL A 507 3.45 12.08 15.61
C VAL A 507 3.02 13.56 15.59
N SER A 508 3.75 14.36 14.82
CA SER A 508 3.54 15.82 14.80
C SER A 508 2.11 16.22 14.40
N GLY A 509 1.48 17.04 15.24
CA GLY A 509 0.13 17.58 15.01
C GLY A 509 -1.00 16.57 15.29
N THR A 510 -0.72 15.56 16.09
CA THR A 510 -1.69 14.59 16.61
C THR A 510 -1.36 14.25 18.06
N ASN A 511 -2.32 13.64 18.77
CA ASN A 511 -2.10 13.10 20.12
C ASN A 511 -1.65 11.62 20.06
N GLU A 512 -1.03 11.20 18.95
CA GLU A 512 -0.60 9.83 18.72
C GLU A 512 0.89 9.66 19.00
N ILE A 513 1.24 8.51 19.58
CA ILE A 513 2.61 8.12 19.87
C ILE A 513 2.84 6.72 19.33
N VAL A 514 3.96 6.52 18.66
CA VAL A 514 4.40 5.21 18.17
C VAL A 514 5.48 4.67 19.10
N PHE A 515 5.24 3.49 19.66
CA PHE A 515 6.20 2.75 20.48
C PHE A 515 6.73 1.58 19.65
N LYS A 516 8.05 1.42 19.57
CA LYS A 516 8.72 0.30 18.92
C LYS A 516 9.55 -0.45 19.95
N MET A 517 9.44 -1.77 19.94
CA MET A 517 10.06 -2.64 20.95
C MET A 517 10.41 -4.01 20.33
N PRO A 518 11.17 -4.87 21.01
CA PRO A 518 11.38 -6.25 20.60
C PRO A 518 10.06 -6.97 20.30
N GLU A 519 10.14 -8.06 19.56
CA GLU A 519 8.99 -8.90 19.23
C GLU A 519 8.29 -9.38 20.52
N LEU A 520 7.00 -9.05 20.67
CA LEU A 520 6.15 -9.50 21.75
C LEU A 520 5.33 -10.70 21.27
N SER A 521 5.03 -11.62 22.18
CA SER A 521 4.08 -12.70 21.88
C SER A 521 2.68 -12.12 21.68
N ASP A 522 2.03 -12.50 20.59
CA ASP A 522 0.69 -12.05 20.19
C ASP A 522 -0.07 -13.26 19.62
N ASP A 523 -0.53 -14.14 20.49
CA ASP A 523 -1.27 -15.36 20.14
C ASP A 523 -2.79 -15.21 20.35
N GLY A 524 -3.24 -13.99 20.67
CA GLY A 524 -4.64 -13.67 20.91
C GLY A 524 -5.15 -14.09 22.30
N THR A 525 -4.30 -14.67 23.15
CA THR A 525 -4.70 -15.02 24.53
C THR A 525 -4.53 -13.83 25.47
N ASP A 526 -5.29 -13.80 26.59
CA ASP A 526 -5.15 -12.77 27.64
C ASP A 526 -3.76 -12.81 28.30
N ASP A 527 -3.09 -13.94 28.26
CA ASP A 527 -1.76 -14.12 28.83
C ASP A 527 -0.62 -13.67 27.90
N SER A 528 -0.92 -13.35 26.64
CA SER A 528 0.09 -12.83 25.69
C SER A 528 0.67 -11.50 26.17
N GLN A 529 1.94 -11.24 25.81
CA GLN A 529 2.58 -9.98 26.14
C GLN A 529 1.85 -8.79 25.50
N MET A 530 1.35 -8.97 24.29
CA MET A 530 0.60 -7.93 23.58
C MET A 530 -0.71 -7.60 24.26
N SER A 531 -1.50 -8.59 24.68
CA SER A 531 -2.76 -8.39 25.39
C SER A 531 -2.53 -7.65 26.72
N LYS A 532 -1.50 -8.05 27.50
CA LYS A 532 -1.12 -7.38 28.74
C LYS A 532 -0.74 -5.91 28.53
N VAL A 533 0.00 -5.60 27.46
CA VAL A 533 0.39 -4.22 27.11
C VAL A 533 -0.83 -3.40 26.72
N ARG A 534 -1.73 -3.94 25.89
CA ARG A 534 -2.97 -3.24 25.52
C ARG A 534 -3.84 -2.94 26.73
N SER A 535 -4.09 -3.93 27.58
CA SER A 535 -4.86 -3.75 28.80
C SER A 535 -4.23 -2.70 29.71
N ALA A 536 -2.91 -2.74 29.88
CA ALA A 536 -2.20 -1.76 30.71
C ALA A 536 -2.31 -0.33 30.16
N LEU A 537 -2.23 -0.15 28.85
CA LEU A 537 -2.39 1.15 28.18
C LEU A 537 -3.83 1.69 28.32
N THR A 538 -4.82 0.83 28.13
CA THR A 538 -6.24 1.21 28.22
C THR A 538 -6.64 1.46 29.69
N ASP A 539 -6.34 0.54 30.60
CA ASP A 539 -6.83 0.59 31.98
C ASP A 539 -6.09 1.64 32.85
N LYS A 540 -4.75 1.74 32.67
CA LYS A 540 -3.93 2.65 33.49
C LYS A 540 -3.87 4.07 32.91
N LEU A 541 -3.95 4.22 31.58
CA LEU A 541 -3.70 5.50 30.89
C LEU A 541 -4.91 6.01 30.08
N GLY A 542 -5.99 5.24 29.98
CA GLY A 542 -7.16 5.60 29.17
C GLY A 542 -6.82 5.73 27.66
N ALA A 543 -5.77 5.06 27.23
CA ALA A 543 -5.25 5.19 25.88
C ALA A 543 -5.95 4.25 24.89
N ASP A 544 -6.09 4.69 23.64
CA ASP A 544 -6.66 3.91 22.54
C ASP A 544 -5.52 3.35 21.67
N VAL A 545 -5.36 2.02 21.64
CA VAL A 545 -4.39 1.36 20.77
C VAL A 545 -4.96 1.26 19.35
N LYS A 546 -4.57 2.21 18.51
CA LYS A 546 -5.08 2.37 17.14
C LYS A 546 -4.52 1.34 16.16
N GLU A 547 -3.29 0.91 16.39
CA GLU A 547 -2.61 -0.06 15.52
C GLU A 547 -1.57 -0.84 16.31
N ALA A 548 -1.51 -2.14 16.08
CA ALA A 548 -0.49 -3.02 16.64
C ALA A 548 0.07 -3.93 15.53
N ASN A 549 1.38 -3.84 15.32
CA ASN A 549 2.11 -4.62 14.33
C ASN A 549 3.17 -5.48 15.02
N VAL A 550 3.16 -6.78 14.79
CA VAL A 550 4.22 -7.70 15.21
C VAL A 550 4.82 -8.36 13.97
N ILE A 551 6.13 -8.29 13.81
CA ILE A 551 6.84 -8.84 12.66
C ILE A 551 8.10 -9.57 13.13
N SER A 552 8.23 -10.84 12.76
CA SER A 552 9.40 -11.63 13.08
C SER A 552 10.65 -11.16 12.33
N GLY A 553 11.83 -11.44 12.91
CA GLY A 553 13.11 -11.07 12.31
C GLY A 553 13.37 -11.73 10.94
N SER A 554 12.82 -12.93 10.68
CA SER A 554 12.93 -13.62 9.38
C SER A 554 12.19 -12.84 8.28
N VAL A 555 10.94 -12.48 8.53
CA VAL A 555 10.09 -11.72 7.61
C VAL A 555 10.68 -10.33 7.34
N SER A 556 11.13 -9.61 8.37
CA SER A 556 11.70 -8.29 8.19
C SER A 556 12.98 -8.31 7.35
N SER A 557 13.82 -9.32 7.52
CA SER A 557 15.03 -9.52 6.68
C SER A 557 14.68 -9.74 5.21
N GLU A 558 13.67 -10.56 4.94
CA GLU A 558 13.17 -10.80 3.58
C GLU A 558 12.56 -9.53 2.96
N MET A 559 11.69 -8.83 3.70
CA MET A 559 11.10 -7.58 3.25
C MET A 559 12.16 -6.53 2.90
N SER A 560 13.19 -6.40 3.73
CA SER A 560 14.32 -5.48 3.47
C SER A 560 15.09 -5.85 2.20
N LYS A 561 15.35 -7.14 1.96
CA LYS A 561 16.02 -7.61 0.74
C LYS A 561 15.17 -7.34 -0.51
N ASN A 562 13.88 -7.66 -0.45
CA ASN A 562 12.95 -7.43 -1.54
C ASN A 562 12.81 -5.93 -1.87
N ALA A 563 12.81 -5.06 -0.85
CA ALA A 563 12.78 -3.63 -0.99
C ALA A 563 14.01 -3.08 -1.73
N ILE A 564 15.21 -3.49 -1.33
CA ILE A 564 16.46 -3.08 -2.01
C ILE A 564 16.49 -3.61 -3.45
N PHE A 565 16.11 -4.88 -3.65
CA PHE A 565 16.08 -5.50 -4.97
C PHE A 565 15.11 -4.77 -5.90
N SER A 566 13.91 -4.40 -5.43
CA SER A 566 12.92 -3.69 -6.23
C SER A 566 13.41 -2.32 -6.71
N VAL A 567 14.11 -1.56 -5.86
CA VAL A 567 14.68 -0.26 -6.26
C VAL A 567 15.76 -0.44 -7.34
N ILE A 568 16.64 -1.43 -7.18
CA ILE A 568 17.69 -1.72 -8.16
C ILE A 568 17.07 -2.19 -9.49
N LEU A 569 16.10 -3.10 -9.44
CA LEU A 569 15.43 -3.62 -10.61
C LEU A 569 14.70 -2.51 -11.38
N ALA A 570 13.96 -1.64 -10.67
CA ALA A 570 13.29 -0.51 -11.30
C ALA A 570 14.29 0.42 -12.01
N ALA A 571 15.41 0.74 -11.37
CA ALA A 571 16.47 1.57 -11.98
C ALA A 571 17.04 0.91 -13.25
N ILE A 572 17.28 -0.40 -13.24
CA ILE A 572 17.76 -1.16 -14.40
C ILE A 572 16.73 -1.16 -15.54
N LEU A 573 15.47 -1.47 -15.24
CA LEU A 573 14.40 -1.48 -16.24
C LEU A 573 14.20 -0.10 -16.88
N MET A 574 14.27 0.97 -16.08
CA MET A 574 14.23 2.34 -16.61
C MET A 574 15.43 2.69 -17.46
N LEU A 575 16.64 2.27 -17.07
CA LEU A 575 17.84 2.46 -17.89
C LEU A 575 17.69 1.78 -19.26
N ILE A 576 17.23 0.53 -19.27
CA ILE A 576 16.98 -0.24 -20.49
C ILE A 576 15.94 0.48 -21.36
N TYR A 577 14.81 0.87 -20.78
CA TYR A 577 13.75 1.58 -21.48
C TYR A 577 14.26 2.86 -22.14
N ILE A 578 14.99 3.71 -21.39
CA ILE A 578 15.49 4.98 -21.90
C ILE A 578 16.57 4.76 -22.97
N ALA A 579 17.47 3.79 -22.78
CA ALA A 579 18.49 3.45 -23.77
C ALA A 579 17.88 3.01 -25.11
N ILE A 580 16.84 2.17 -25.07
CA ILE A 580 16.09 1.75 -26.26
C ILE A 580 15.38 2.96 -26.89
N ARG A 581 14.72 3.78 -26.09
CA ARG A 581 13.89 4.89 -26.56
C ARG A 581 14.69 6.00 -27.24
N PHE A 582 15.82 6.35 -26.69
CA PHE A 582 16.66 7.43 -27.22
C PHE A 582 17.73 6.94 -28.20
N HIS A 583 17.92 5.63 -28.34
CA HIS A 583 18.97 5.02 -29.18
C HIS A 583 20.39 5.54 -28.86
N ASP A 584 20.58 6.04 -27.64
CA ASP A 584 21.87 6.54 -27.15
C ASP A 584 22.00 6.30 -25.64
N VAL A 585 22.95 5.46 -25.27
CA VAL A 585 23.24 5.07 -23.88
C VAL A 585 23.61 6.29 -23.01
N LYS A 586 24.15 7.36 -23.60
CA LYS A 586 24.54 8.57 -22.87
C LYS A 586 23.33 9.28 -22.25
N PHE A 587 22.20 9.35 -22.98
CA PHE A 587 20.96 9.89 -22.45
C PHE A 587 20.43 9.01 -21.30
N GLY A 588 20.46 7.70 -21.46
CA GLY A 588 20.06 6.75 -20.43
C GLY A 588 20.91 6.86 -19.18
N ALA A 589 22.23 6.84 -19.31
CA ALA A 589 23.14 6.98 -18.18
C ALA A 589 22.97 8.33 -17.45
N SER A 590 22.82 9.44 -18.18
CA SER A 590 22.59 10.75 -17.60
C SER A 590 21.27 10.83 -16.82
N ALA A 591 20.21 10.21 -17.34
CA ALA A 591 18.92 10.13 -16.65
C ALA A 591 19.02 9.32 -15.36
N VAL A 592 19.69 8.15 -15.37
CA VAL A 592 19.86 7.31 -14.18
C VAL A 592 20.71 8.00 -13.11
N ILE A 593 21.77 8.71 -13.49
CA ILE A 593 22.57 9.46 -12.53
C ILE A 593 21.76 10.59 -11.89
N ALA A 594 20.94 11.31 -12.67
CA ALA A 594 20.02 12.30 -12.12
C ALA A 594 18.99 11.66 -11.16
N LEU A 595 18.50 10.48 -11.48
CA LEU A 595 17.60 9.69 -10.67
C LEU A 595 18.22 9.28 -9.33
N LEU A 596 19.45 8.75 -9.36
CA LEU A 596 20.21 8.39 -8.16
C LEU A 596 20.46 9.61 -7.26
N HIS A 597 20.75 10.77 -7.88
CA HIS A 597 20.84 12.04 -7.16
C HIS A 597 19.52 12.38 -6.46
N ASP A 598 18.37 12.25 -7.14
CA ASP A 598 17.08 12.59 -6.57
C ASP A 598 16.69 11.67 -5.43
N VAL A 599 16.92 10.37 -5.59
CA VAL A 599 16.72 9.37 -4.52
C VAL A 599 17.62 9.71 -3.32
N ALA A 600 18.90 10.03 -3.54
CA ALA A 600 19.82 10.39 -2.46
C ALA A 600 19.39 11.67 -1.73
N MET A 601 18.90 12.69 -2.46
CA MET A 601 18.38 13.92 -1.88
C MET A 601 17.11 13.70 -1.06
N VAL A 602 16.18 12.86 -1.54
CA VAL A 602 14.99 12.48 -0.76
C VAL A 602 15.41 11.68 0.46
N PHE A 603 16.38 10.79 0.33
CA PHE A 603 16.90 10.01 1.47
C PHE A 603 17.57 10.89 2.54
N CYS A 604 18.17 12.02 2.15
CA CYS A 604 18.63 13.02 3.10
C CYS A 604 17.51 13.53 4.02
N LEU A 605 16.29 13.66 3.52
CA LEU A 605 15.14 14.04 4.36
C LEU A 605 14.85 13.00 5.44
N TYR A 606 14.93 11.69 5.10
CA TYR A 606 14.81 10.60 6.08
C TYR A 606 15.88 10.64 7.16
N ILE A 607 17.12 10.99 6.79
CA ILE A 607 18.22 11.11 7.75
C ILE A 607 18.01 12.30 8.70
N ILE A 608 17.64 13.47 8.16
CA ILE A 608 17.51 14.73 8.92
C ILE A 608 16.27 14.71 9.81
N LEU A 609 15.10 14.41 9.23
CA LEU A 609 13.82 14.44 9.94
C LEU A 609 13.51 13.14 10.69
N ARG A 610 14.38 12.12 10.57
CA ARG A 610 14.17 10.82 11.19
C ARG A 610 12.84 10.18 10.79
N LEU A 611 12.43 10.37 9.52
CA LEU A 611 11.23 9.72 8.99
C LEU A 611 11.40 8.21 8.98
N THR A 612 10.29 7.50 9.01
CA THR A 612 10.28 6.03 9.12
C THR A 612 10.69 5.36 7.82
N VAL A 613 11.82 4.64 7.83
CA VAL A 613 12.32 3.85 6.69
C VAL A 613 11.67 2.48 6.71
N GLY A 614 10.68 2.28 5.87
CA GLY A 614 9.90 1.04 5.74
C GLY A 614 9.36 0.89 4.32
N ASN A 615 8.37 0.03 4.15
CA ASN A 615 7.73 -0.22 2.87
C ASN A 615 7.15 1.05 2.23
N THR A 616 6.58 1.93 3.03
CA THR A 616 6.05 3.23 2.58
C THR A 616 7.16 4.12 2.00
N CYS A 617 8.35 4.11 2.60
CA CYS A 617 9.52 4.81 2.07
C CYS A 617 9.88 4.29 0.67
N ILE A 618 9.91 2.97 0.48
CA ILE A 618 10.23 2.36 -0.82
C ILE A 618 9.18 2.73 -1.88
N ALA A 619 7.89 2.70 -1.51
CA ALA A 619 6.82 3.13 -2.40
C ALA A 619 6.98 4.60 -2.84
N CYS A 620 7.33 5.50 -1.91
CA CYS A 620 7.64 6.89 -2.21
C CYS A 620 8.83 7.02 -3.15
N LEU A 621 9.94 6.34 -2.84
CA LEU A 621 11.16 6.41 -3.66
C LEU A 621 10.92 5.93 -5.08
N LEU A 622 10.25 4.79 -5.27
CA LEU A 622 9.94 4.26 -6.61
C LEU A 622 8.96 5.17 -7.37
N THR A 623 8.00 5.76 -6.68
CA THR A 623 7.07 6.74 -7.28
C THR A 623 7.80 8.00 -7.73
N ILE A 624 8.68 8.52 -6.89
CA ILE A 624 9.50 9.72 -7.20
C ILE A 624 10.42 9.42 -8.39
N VAL A 625 11.01 8.22 -8.43
CA VAL A 625 11.82 7.74 -9.55
C VAL A 625 11.02 7.79 -10.85
N GLY A 626 9.80 7.25 -10.88
CA GLY A 626 8.93 7.30 -12.05
C GLY A 626 8.52 8.72 -12.45
N TYR A 627 8.23 9.58 -11.47
CA TYR A 627 7.81 10.96 -11.69
C TYR A 627 8.97 11.88 -12.13
N SER A 628 10.10 11.82 -11.45
CA SER A 628 11.26 12.69 -11.74
C SER A 628 11.81 12.46 -13.15
N ILE A 629 11.84 11.19 -13.57
CA ILE A 629 12.36 10.85 -14.90
C ILE A 629 11.49 11.42 -16.02
N ASN A 630 10.16 11.57 -15.80
CA ASN A 630 9.26 12.18 -16.76
C ASN A 630 9.69 13.62 -17.11
N ALA A 631 10.01 14.45 -16.10
CA ALA A 631 10.51 15.79 -16.32
C ALA A 631 11.83 15.81 -17.09
N THR A 632 12.74 14.88 -16.81
CA THR A 632 14.03 14.72 -17.50
C THR A 632 13.84 14.29 -18.97
N ILE A 633 12.97 13.33 -19.25
CA ILE A 633 12.64 12.84 -20.61
C ILE A 633 12.12 14.00 -21.48
N ILE A 634 11.26 14.84 -20.93
CA ILE A 634 10.70 16.01 -21.62
C ILE A 634 11.80 16.98 -22.10
N ILE A 635 12.78 17.23 -21.24
CA ILE A 635 13.91 18.09 -21.58
C ILE A 635 14.81 17.41 -22.62
N PHE A 636 15.08 16.13 -22.48
CA PHE A 636 15.91 15.36 -23.40
C PHE A 636 15.28 15.23 -24.81
N ASP A 637 13.95 15.04 -24.87
CA ASP A 637 13.22 15.03 -26.14
C ASP A 637 13.34 16.39 -26.85
N ARG A 638 13.22 17.49 -26.09
CA ARG A 638 13.43 18.85 -26.63
C ARG A 638 14.88 19.11 -27.06
N VAL A 639 15.86 18.59 -26.31
CA VAL A 639 17.28 18.68 -26.70
C VAL A 639 17.49 17.94 -28.03
N ARG A 640 16.94 16.75 -28.19
CA ARG A 640 17.04 15.96 -29.43
C ARG A 640 16.39 16.68 -30.62
N GLU A 641 15.21 17.28 -30.44
CA GLU A 641 14.52 18.10 -31.44
C GLU A 641 15.39 19.29 -31.86
N ASN A 642 15.94 20.04 -30.91
CA ASN A 642 16.77 21.20 -31.17
C ASN A 642 18.15 20.84 -31.76
N ILE A 643 18.71 19.68 -31.48
CA ILE A 643 19.92 19.17 -32.14
C ILE A 643 19.71 19.11 -33.67
N GLY A 644 18.59 18.53 -34.10
CA GLY A 644 18.25 18.42 -35.53
C GLY A 644 18.16 19.78 -36.24
N VAL A 645 17.66 20.81 -35.54
CA VAL A 645 17.45 22.16 -36.10
C VAL A 645 18.69 23.07 -35.99
N MET A 646 19.47 22.98 -34.91
CA MET A 646 20.52 23.94 -34.57
C MET A 646 21.94 23.48 -34.90
N LYS A 647 22.25 22.16 -34.94
CA LYS A 647 23.57 21.68 -35.38
C LYS A 647 23.97 22.15 -36.77
N PRO A 648 23.08 22.13 -37.77
CA PRO A 648 23.38 22.71 -39.08
C PRO A 648 23.77 24.20 -39.06
N LYS A 649 23.33 24.94 -38.01
CA LYS A 649 23.63 26.35 -37.80
C LYS A 649 24.88 26.62 -36.96
N LYS A 650 25.71 25.58 -36.70
CA LYS A 650 26.96 25.62 -35.91
C LYS A 650 26.76 26.11 -34.46
N ALA A 651 25.58 25.87 -33.87
CA ALA A 651 25.33 26.15 -32.46
C ALA A 651 26.12 25.16 -31.57
N THR A 652 26.59 25.67 -30.41
CA THR A 652 27.25 24.77 -29.46
C THR A 652 26.22 23.92 -28.73
N TYR A 653 26.63 22.74 -28.30
CA TYR A 653 25.75 21.85 -27.52
C TYR A 653 25.20 22.54 -26.25
N LYS A 654 26.04 23.39 -25.62
CA LYS A 654 25.65 24.21 -24.48
C LYS A 654 24.48 25.15 -24.80
N ASP A 655 24.48 25.75 -25.98
CA ASP A 655 23.41 26.67 -26.40
C ASP A 655 22.13 25.89 -26.69
N ILE A 656 22.25 24.71 -27.31
CA ILE A 656 21.11 23.83 -27.58
C ILE A 656 20.43 23.41 -26.30
N VAL A 657 21.18 22.90 -25.32
CA VAL A 657 20.68 22.47 -24.02
C VAL A 657 20.04 23.65 -23.28
N ASN A 658 20.72 24.80 -23.23
CA ASN A 658 20.18 25.97 -22.54
C ASN A 658 18.88 26.48 -23.17
N LEU A 659 18.78 26.46 -24.48
CA LEU A 659 17.54 26.79 -25.20
C LEU A 659 16.43 25.80 -24.84
N SER A 660 16.73 24.50 -24.89
CA SER A 660 15.76 23.44 -24.62
C SER A 660 15.18 23.53 -23.20
N ILE A 661 16.02 23.81 -22.20
CA ILE A 661 15.57 24.03 -20.82
C ILE A 661 14.67 25.27 -20.74
N ASN A 662 15.07 26.40 -21.35
CA ASN A 662 14.25 27.62 -21.34
C ASN A 662 12.86 27.41 -22.00
N GLN A 663 12.80 26.60 -23.06
CA GLN A 663 11.54 26.27 -23.74
C GLN A 663 10.63 25.37 -22.91
N THR A 664 11.19 24.43 -22.13
CA THR A 664 10.42 23.47 -21.33
C THR A 664 10.16 23.92 -19.90
N PHE A 665 10.83 24.97 -19.43
CA PHE A 665 10.80 25.40 -18.02
C PHE A 665 9.39 25.69 -17.50
N SER A 666 8.60 26.48 -18.24
CA SER A 666 7.22 26.80 -17.83
C SER A 666 6.35 25.55 -17.70
N ARG A 667 6.55 24.59 -18.60
CA ARG A 667 5.85 23.31 -18.58
C ARG A 667 6.22 22.51 -17.33
N THR A 668 7.52 22.33 -17.05
CA THR A 668 8.00 21.63 -15.85
C THR A 668 7.44 22.23 -14.56
N ILE A 669 7.37 23.57 -14.48
CA ILE A 669 6.77 24.24 -13.32
C ILE A 669 5.27 23.97 -13.20
N TYR A 670 4.51 24.01 -14.29
CA TYR A 670 3.06 23.78 -14.21
C TYR A 670 2.72 22.33 -13.87
N THR A 671 3.44 21.35 -14.44
CA THR A 671 3.24 19.94 -14.12
C THR A 671 3.59 19.64 -12.65
N SER A 672 4.74 20.13 -12.19
CA SER A 672 5.13 19.96 -10.79
C SER A 672 4.20 20.69 -9.82
N LEU A 673 3.69 21.86 -10.18
CA LEU A 673 2.77 22.64 -9.34
C LEU A 673 1.41 21.93 -9.18
N THR A 674 0.84 21.38 -10.25
CA THR A 674 -0.46 20.70 -10.19
C THR A 674 -0.38 19.46 -9.30
N THR A 675 0.65 18.66 -9.45
CA THR A 675 0.86 17.46 -8.60
C THR A 675 1.24 17.84 -7.17
N PHE A 676 2.09 18.86 -6.98
CA PHE A 676 2.45 19.34 -5.66
C PHE A 676 1.24 19.82 -4.86
N VAL A 677 0.33 20.58 -5.48
CA VAL A 677 -0.85 21.13 -4.80
C VAL A 677 -1.78 20.02 -4.32
N THR A 678 -2.01 18.95 -5.09
CA THR A 678 -2.85 17.83 -4.65
C THR A 678 -2.25 17.13 -3.44
N ILE A 679 -0.94 16.86 -3.45
CA ILE A 679 -0.24 16.21 -2.35
C ILE A 679 -0.10 17.16 -1.14
N PHE A 680 0.07 18.45 -1.35
CA PHE A 680 0.12 19.45 -0.27
C PHE A 680 -1.20 19.53 0.52
N VAL A 681 -2.34 19.48 -0.18
CA VAL A 681 -3.65 19.41 0.49
C VAL A 681 -3.78 18.12 1.30
N LEU A 682 -3.32 16.99 0.72
CA LEU A 682 -3.29 15.71 1.41
C LEU A 682 -2.37 15.73 2.65
N TYR A 683 -1.21 16.41 2.58
CA TYR A 683 -0.32 16.60 3.72
C TYR A 683 -0.97 17.39 4.86
N ILE A 684 -1.71 18.45 4.54
CA ILE A 684 -2.37 19.29 5.56
C ILE A 684 -3.52 18.53 6.24
N MET A 685 -4.34 17.82 5.46
CA MET A 685 -5.60 17.25 5.93
C MET A 685 -5.52 15.77 6.30
N GLY A 686 -4.51 15.05 5.81
CA GLY A 686 -4.38 13.61 5.99
C GLY A 686 -4.07 13.21 7.43
N VAL A 687 -4.35 11.94 7.75
CA VAL A 687 -3.93 11.30 9.01
C VAL A 687 -2.40 11.15 9.07
N ALA A 688 -1.87 10.83 10.23
CA ALA A 688 -0.43 10.80 10.52
C ALA A 688 0.39 9.97 9.51
N SER A 689 -0.02 8.75 9.21
CA SER A 689 0.66 7.87 8.26
C SER A 689 0.64 8.41 6.81
N ILE A 690 -0.44 9.09 6.41
CA ILE A 690 -0.52 9.76 5.10
C ILE A 690 0.37 11.01 5.06
N LYS A 691 0.49 11.75 6.16
CA LYS A 691 1.34 12.96 6.21
C LYS A 691 2.80 12.65 5.92
N GLU A 692 3.35 11.58 6.50
CA GLU A 692 4.75 11.18 6.25
C GLU A 692 4.96 10.79 4.77
N PHE A 693 4.02 10.02 4.21
CA PHE A 693 4.00 9.67 2.79
C PHE A 693 3.92 10.91 1.89
N ALA A 694 2.98 11.82 2.16
CA ALA A 694 2.77 13.04 1.40
C ALA A 694 3.98 13.98 1.47
N LEU A 695 4.60 14.15 2.65
CA LEU A 695 5.81 14.96 2.83
C LEU A 695 6.96 14.47 1.96
N THR A 696 7.17 13.17 1.93
CA THR A 696 8.21 12.54 1.11
C THR A 696 7.95 12.77 -0.38
N LEU A 697 6.71 12.58 -0.85
CA LEU A 697 6.35 12.83 -2.24
C LEU A 697 6.49 14.31 -2.62
N MET A 698 6.07 15.24 -1.76
CA MET A 698 6.24 16.67 -1.98
C MET A 698 7.72 17.04 -2.16
N ALA A 699 8.58 16.54 -1.28
CA ALA A 699 10.01 16.74 -1.38
C ALA A 699 10.55 16.17 -2.71
N GLY A 700 10.14 14.96 -3.07
CA GLY A 700 10.52 14.32 -4.33
C GLY A 700 10.09 15.11 -5.57
N ILE A 701 8.87 15.67 -5.59
CA ILE A 701 8.39 16.54 -6.68
C ILE A 701 9.25 17.78 -6.82
N ILE A 702 9.59 18.45 -5.70
CA ILE A 702 10.43 19.65 -5.70
C ILE A 702 11.85 19.29 -6.17
N ILE A 703 12.44 18.20 -5.63
CA ILE A 703 13.78 17.74 -5.99
C ILE A 703 13.83 17.34 -7.46
N GLY A 704 12.84 16.57 -7.96
CA GLY A 704 12.76 16.16 -9.36
C GLY A 704 12.62 17.35 -10.33
N ALA A 705 11.80 18.35 -9.98
CA ALA A 705 11.70 19.58 -10.77
C ALA A 705 13.02 20.36 -10.77
N TYR A 706 13.70 20.43 -9.63
CA TYR A 706 15.02 21.06 -9.51
C TYR A 706 16.08 20.30 -10.31
N SER A 707 16.17 18.99 -10.16
CA SER A 707 17.20 18.17 -10.79
C SER A 707 17.07 18.11 -12.31
N SER A 708 15.84 18.05 -12.83
CA SER A 708 15.58 18.04 -14.27
C SER A 708 16.14 19.30 -14.96
N VAL A 709 16.07 20.46 -14.28
CA VAL A 709 16.56 21.76 -14.80
C VAL A 709 18.04 22.01 -14.50
N SER A 710 18.61 21.36 -13.46
CA SER A 710 19.96 21.70 -12.98
C SER A 710 20.99 20.58 -13.06
N VAL A 711 20.58 19.31 -12.87
CA VAL A 711 21.48 18.15 -12.73
C VAL A 711 21.55 17.29 -13.97
N SER A 712 20.39 16.93 -14.57
CA SER A 712 20.28 15.91 -15.61
C SER A 712 21.15 16.16 -16.84
N TYR A 713 21.26 17.41 -17.30
CA TYR A 713 22.06 17.75 -18.48
C TYR A 713 23.57 17.87 -18.22
N THR A 714 24.01 18.06 -16.97
CA THR A 714 25.44 18.19 -16.64
C THR A 714 26.18 16.91 -16.94
N HIS A 715 25.57 15.77 -16.71
CA HIS A 715 26.09 14.43 -17.01
C HIS A 715 26.08 14.15 -18.52
N LEU A 716 25.04 14.59 -19.25
CA LEU A 716 24.99 14.46 -20.69
C LEU A 716 26.16 15.19 -21.39
N ARG A 717 26.56 16.34 -20.86
CA ARG A 717 27.73 17.10 -21.35
C ARG A 717 29.07 16.44 -21.00
N ALA A 718 29.20 15.85 -19.81
CA ALA A 718 30.45 15.19 -19.40
C ALA A 718 30.81 14.04 -20.36
N HIS A 719 29.84 13.31 -20.87
CA HIS A 719 30.03 12.24 -21.83
C HIS A 719 30.43 12.75 -23.23
N GLU A 720 30.05 13.97 -23.63
CA GLU A 720 30.51 14.54 -24.92
C GLU A 720 31.95 15.06 -24.86
N THR A 721 32.36 15.70 -23.75
CA THR A 721 33.72 16.19 -23.56
C THR A 721 34.74 15.07 -23.39
N ALA A 722 34.35 13.90 -22.95
CA ALA A 722 35.20 12.70 -22.84
C ALA A 722 35.34 11.93 -24.20
N ALA A 723 34.49 12.25 -25.19
CA ALA A 723 34.51 11.62 -26.51
C ALA A 723 35.18 12.46 -27.61
N ASN A 724 35.57 13.71 -27.30
CA ASN A 724 36.40 14.60 -28.09
C ASN A 724 37.76 14.76 -27.40
#